data_a54516e660ec5d1b18dbcf726cf8eac7
#
_entry.id   a54516e660ec5d1b18dbcf726cf8eac7
#
_cell.length_a   1.000
_cell.length_b   1.000
_cell.length_c   1.000
_cell.angle_alpha   90.00
_cell.angle_beta   90.00
_cell.angle_gamma   90.00
#
_symmetry.space_group_name_H-M   'P 1'
#
loop_
_entity.id
_entity.type
_entity.pdbx_description
1 polymer ?
#
loop_
_entity_poly.entity_id
_entity_poly.type
_entity_poly.pdbx_seq_one_letter_code
_entity_poly.pdbx_strand_id
1 'polypeptide(L)'
;MAAISIPAANLKVRSQKAVAVSLAGVQARAKSTKAATAAAWAASSSIAEAKQRVREHARHISRSTTSNATAAPSVRPTPAPGLQQGTPGARLPSAVPQASVPHNPGAALDHSFVGLTGGEIFHEMMLRHGVEHIFGYPGGAILPVFDAIYNSKHFDFVLPRHEQGAGHMAEGYARVSGKPGVVLVTSGPGATNVITPMQDAMSDGIPLVVFTGQVATSAIGSDGFQEADVVGISRACTKWNVMVTDINELPRRINEAFKIATSGRPGPVLVDLPKDVTAGILRTPLPYKATTPGVNLGLPNDFLQALESPIDANAIQQAAALINRAQRPVIYAGNGVLSTPMGPKLLGELSKRGNIPVTTTLQGLGAFDETNERSLHMLGMHGSAYANFAMQKADVIIALGARFDDRVTGKVSTFAPAAKAAAREGRGGIIHFEIQPKNINKVVDAQIPILGDVVANMAALVPLIEGAPRREWFSKIKEWKKEYPFTYVKSGKGEKMKPQEVVEELEAQTKDKKGDVIVSTGVGQHQMWAAQFYRWTHPRSMVTSGGLGTMGFGLPAAIGAKVAAPKKIVVDIDGDASFSMTAMELATASQYSIGVKVLILNNEFQGMVLQWQDLFYEKRYSHTRMTNPDFVLLAKAMGVHAIRCRNAEELPAKMKEFLEYDNSKPVVLECMVEKDEHVFPMVPAGKALHEQLLHPTLREKANKD
;
A
#
# COMPACT_ATOMS: atom_id res chain seq x y z
N MET A 1 -39.41 42.04 37.84
CA MET A 1 -40.58 42.85 37.42
C MET A 1 -40.12 43.93 36.47
N ALA A 2 -40.41 43.76 35.19
CA ALA A 2 -40.69 44.81 34.19
C ALA A 2 -40.89 44.08 32.87
N ALA A 3 -42.14 43.97 32.45
CA ALA A 3 -42.58 43.45 31.16
C ALA A 3 -42.39 44.53 30.11
N ILE A 4 -41.80 44.19 28.95
CA ILE A 4 -41.85 45.03 27.77
C ILE A 4 -42.62 44.24 26.71
N SER A 5 -43.80 44.78 26.36
CA SER A 5 -44.69 44.30 25.28
C SER A 5 -44.12 44.68 23.91
N ILE A 6 -44.15 43.75 22.98
CA ILE A 6 -43.88 43.96 21.55
C ILE A 6 -45.18 43.75 20.76
N PRO A 7 -45.55 44.64 19.82
CA PRO A 7 -46.83 44.55 19.13
C PRO A 7 -46.82 43.52 17.99
N ALA A 8 -47.93 42.81 17.92
CA ALA A 8 -48.24 41.83 16.88
C ALA A 8 -48.76 42.49 15.59
N ALA A 9 -47.88 42.73 14.63
CA ALA A 9 -48.28 42.99 13.26
C ALA A 9 -47.11 42.76 12.33
N ASN A 10 -47.06 41.58 11.70
CA ASN A 10 -46.36 41.28 10.43
C ASN A 10 -45.98 39.74 10.28
N LEU A 11 -46.87 38.86 10.70
CA LEU A 11 -46.63 37.42 10.57
C LEU A 11 -47.55 36.69 9.55
N LYS A 12 -48.27 37.37 8.67
CA LYS A 12 -49.22 36.73 7.75
C LYS A 12 -48.81 36.66 6.25
N VAL A 13 -47.71 37.23 5.82
CA VAL A 13 -47.34 37.24 4.38
C VAL A 13 -46.16 36.32 4.03
N ARG A 14 -45.40 35.77 5.05
CA ARG A 14 -44.28 34.87 4.79
C ARG A 14 -44.64 33.38 4.77
N SER A 15 -45.83 32.98 5.25
CA SER A 15 -46.18 31.54 5.33
C SER A 15 -46.70 30.92 4.01
N GLN A 16 -47.25 31.71 3.07
CA GLN A 16 -47.78 31.16 1.82
C GLN A 16 -46.72 30.91 0.71
N LYS A 17 -45.57 31.59 0.70
CA LYS A 17 -44.49 31.32 -0.25
C LYS A 17 -43.60 30.15 0.18
N ALA A 18 -43.46 29.88 1.46
CA ALA A 18 -42.68 28.75 1.97
C ALA A 18 -43.39 27.39 1.73
N VAL A 19 -44.72 27.37 1.75
CA VAL A 19 -45.51 26.16 1.53
C VAL A 19 -45.53 25.76 0.03
N ALA A 20 -45.53 26.74 -0.89
CA ALA A 20 -45.50 26.46 -2.33
C ALA A 20 -44.17 25.88 -2.80
N VAL A 21 -43.03 26.29 -2.22
CA VAL A 21 -41.69 25.76 -2.54
C VAL A 21 -41.50 24.36 -1.94
N SER A 22 -42.09 24.08 -0.77
CA SER A 22 -42.06 22.76 -0.15
C SER A 22 -42.87 21.71 -0.93
N LEU A 23 -44.04 22.06 -1.50
CA LEU A 23 -44.86 21.13 -2.27
C LEU A 23 -44.25 20.78 -3.64
N ALA A 24 -43.57 21.70 -4.31
CA ALA A 24 -42.84 21.41 -5.55
C ALA A 24 -41.62 20.51 -5.33
N GLY A 25 -40.91 20.66 -4.21
CA GLY A 25 -39.79 19.82 -3.82
C GLY A 25 -40.21 18.39 -3.44
N VAL A 26 -41.37 18.24 -2.80
CA VAL A 26 -41.95 16.92 -2.44
C VAL A 26 -42.47 16.19 -3.68
N GLN A 27 -43.08 16.88 -4.64
CA GLN A 27 -43.55 16.26 -5.89
C GLN A 27 -42.39 15.85 -6.84
N ALA A 28 -41.26 16.58 -6.84
CA ALA A 28 -40.05 16.22 -7.58
C ALA A 28 -39.34 15.01 -6.93
N ARG A 29 -39.29 14.93 -5.60
CA ARG A 29 -38.77 13.75 -4.88
C ARG A 29 -39.68 12.53 -5.04
N ALA A 30 -40.98 12.68 -5.05
CA ALA A 30 -41.93 11.57 -5.27
C ALA A 30 -41.88 11.01 -6.69
N LYS A 31 -41.58 11.82 -7.72
CA LYS A 31 -41.34 11.34 -9.08
C LYS A 31 -39.99 10.62 -9.23
N SER A 32 -38.97 11.07 -8.55
CA SER A 32 -37.63 10.44 -8.55
C SER A 32 -37.67 9.08 -7.80
N THR A 33 -38.41 8.98 -6.70
CA THR A 33 -38.55 7.71 -5.95
C THR A 33 -39.38 6.69 -6.71
N LYS A 34 -40.41 7.10 -7.45
CA LYS A 34 -41.21 6.16 -8.30
C LYS A 34 -40.38 5.65 -9.49
N ALA A 35 -39.52 6.47 -10.09
CA ALA A 35 -38.63 6.01 -11.17
C ALA A 35 -37.54 5.07 -10.63
N ALA A 36 -36.97 5.36 -9.45
CA ALA A 36 -35.99 4.49 -8.81
C ALA A 36 -36.60 3.15 -8.35
N THR A 37 -37.83 3.16 -7.84
CA THR A 37 -38.57 1.93 -7.44
C THR A 37 -38.96 1.09 -8.66
N ALA A 38 -39.35 1.71 -9.77
CA ALA A 38 -39.65 0.99 -11.00
C ALA A 38 -38.40 0.38 -11.63
N ALA A 39 -37.26 1.06 -11.60
CA ALA A 39 -35.97 0.52 -12.05
C ALA A 39 -35.48 -0.62 -11.15
N ALA A 40 -35.64 -0.51 -9.84
CA ALA A 40 -35.31 -1.56 -8.89
C ALA A 40 -36.23 -2.79 -9.05
N TRP A 41 -37.51 -2.59 -9.38
CA TRP A 41 -38.46 -3.69 -9.62
C TRP A 41 -38.17 -4.40 -10.95
N ALA A 42 -37.82 -3.68 -12.01
CA ALA A 42 -37.37 -4.25 -13.27
C ALA A 42 -36.05 -5.04 -13.14
N ALA A 43 -35.14 -4.57 -12.33
CA ALA A 43 -33.89 -5.29 -12.03
C ALA A 43 -34.14 -6.55 -11.19
N SER A 44 -35.09 -6.54 -10.26
CA SER A 44 -35.43 -7.71 -9.44
C SER A 44 -36.16 -8.81 -10.24
N SER A 45 -36.97 -8.44 -11.22
CA SER A 45 -37.63 -9.42 -12.13
C SER A 45 -36.60 -10.12 -13.03
N SER A 46 -35.63 -9.39 -13.57
CA SER A 46 -34.56 -10.00 -14.39
C SER A 46 -33.65 -10.93 -13.59
N ILE A 47 -33.41 -10.64 -12.32
CA ILE A 47 -32.64 -11.51 -11.41
C ILE A 47 -33.45 -12.78 -11.05
N ALA A 48 -34.77 -12.67 -10.90
CA ALA A 48 -35.63 -13.81 -10.64
C ALA A 48 -35.67 -14.78 -11.85
N GLU A 49 -35.76 -14.24 -13.07
CA GLU A 49 -35.70 -15.04 -14.30
C GLU A 49 -34.32 -15.70 -14.50
N ALA A 50 -33.25 -14.99 -14.20
CA ALA A 50 -31.89 -15.55 -14.24
C ALA A 50 -31.73 -16.71 -13.23
N LYS A 51 -32.23 -16.54 -12.00
CA LYS A 51 -32.20 -17.59 -10.97
C LYS A 51 -33.06 -18.80 -11.37
N GLN A 52 -34.16 -18.59 -12.08
CA GLN A 52 -35.01 -19.70 -12.55
C GLN A 52 -34.30 -20.48 -13.65
N ARG A 53 -33.67 -19.84 -14.62
CA ARG A 53 -32.86 -20.49 -15.67
C ARG A 53 -31.68 -21.30 -15.10
N VAL A 54 -31.01 -20.79 -14.08
CA VAL A 54 -29.94 -21.53 -13.39
C VAL A 54 -30.51 -22.78 -12.67
N ARG A 55 -31.68 -22.70 -12.04
CA ARG A 55 -32.32 -23.85 -11.39
C ARG A 55 -32.79 -24.89 -12.39
N GLU A 56 -33.29 -24.50 -13.55
CA GLU A 56 -33.71 -25.41 -14.62
C GLU A 56 -32.51 -26.13 -15.23
N HIS A 57 -31.40 -25.40 -15.42
CA HIS A 57 -30.11 -25.97 -15.91
C HIS A 57 -29.50 -26.97 -14.91
N ALA A 58 -29.55 -26.67 -13.60
CA ALA A 58 -29.11 -27.57 -12.54
C ALA A 58 -29.97 -28.86 -12.46
N ARG A 59 -31.29 -28.76 -12.69
CA ARG A 59 -32.17 -29.94 -12.75
C ARG A 59 -31.93 -30.81 -13.98
N HIS A 60 -31.46 -30.25 -15.08
CA HIS A 60 -31.10 -31.01 -16.27
C HIS A 60 -29.79 -31.81 -16.09
N ILE A 61 -28.82 -31.25 -15.35
CA ILE A 61 -27.56 -31.92 -15.02
C ILE A 61 -27.78 -33.07 -14.02
N SER A 62 -28.70 -32.93 -13.04
CA SER A 62 -28.96 -33.97 -12.03
C SER A 62 -29.75 -35.18 -12.58
N ARG A 63 -30.33 -35.08 -13.78
CA ARG A 63 -31.07 -36.20 -14.41
C ARG A 63 -30.20 -37.09 -15.30
N SER A 64 -28.94 -36.73 -15.55
CA SER A 64 -28.03 -37.49 -16.42
C SER A 64 -27.06 -38.40 -15.67
N THR A 65 -27.10 -38.45 -14.33
CA THR A 65 -26.11 -39.20 -13.50
C THR A 65 -26.75 -40.22 -12.55
N THR A 66 -27.87 -40.82 -12.92
CA THR A 66 -28.44 -41.95 -12.14
C THR A 66 -28.49 -43.19 -13.00
N SER A 67 -27.41 -43.96 -13.06
CA SER A 67 -27.47 -45.42 -13.29
C SER A 67 -26.20 -46.06 -12.73
N ASN A 68 -26.43 -47.06 -11.85
CA ASN A 68 -25.50 -48.08 -11.33
C ASN A 68 -24.53 -47.73 -10.19
N ALA A 69 -24.99 -47.97 -8.97
CA ALA A 69 -24.13 -48.39 -7.86
C ALA A 69 -24.83 -49.50 -7.07
N THR A 70 -24.27 -50.69 -7.16
CA THR A 70 -24.61 -51.87 -6.35
C THR A 70 -24.14 -51.70 -4.90
N ALA A 71 -24.98 -52.02 -3.95
CA ALA A 71 -24.73 -51.91 -2.51
C ALA A 71 -23.70 -52.91 -2.00
N ALA A 72 -22.76 -52.48 -1.14
CA ALA A 72 -21.90 -53.32 -0.32
C ALA A 72 -22.34 -53.24 1.17
N PRO A 73 -22.16 -54.25 2.00
CA PRO A 73 -22.81 -54.37 3.30
C PRO A 73 -22.12 -53.57 4.41
N SER A 74 -22.98 -53.07 5.33
CA SER A 74 -22.57 -52.31 6.51
C SER A 74 -21.88 -53.20 7.56
N VAL A 75 -20.64 -52.83 8.00
CA VAL A 75 -19.97 -53.35 9.17
C VAL A 75 -20.09 -52.33 10.31
N ARG A 76 -20.66 -52.74 11.43
CA ARG A 76 -20.75 -51.96 12.66
C ARG A 76 -19.37 -51.95 13.36
N PRO A 77 -18.88 -50.82 13.94
CA PRO A 77 -17.65 -50.80 14.70
C PRO A 77 -17.86 -51.32 16.14
N THR A 78 -16.97 -52.18 16.60
CA THR A 78 -16.82 -52.65 17.97
C THR A 78 -16.17 -51.56 18.83
N PRO A 79 -16.50 -51.41 20.15
CA PRO A 79 -15.89 -50.41 21.03
C PRO A 79 -14.47 -50.80 21.39
N ALA A 80 -13.57 -49.80 21.39
CA ALA A 80 -12.18 -49.96 21.83
C ALA A 80 -12.04 -50.05 23.36
N PRO A 81 -11.04 -50.80 23.88
CA PRO A 81 -10.78 -50.89 25.30
C PRO A 81 -10.09 -49.66 25.87
N GLY A 82 -10.34 -49.40 27.17
CA GLY A 82 -10.00 -48.18 27.88
C GLY A 82 -8.51 -47.79 27.87
N LEU A 83 -8.29 -46.50 27.75
CA LEU A 83 -7.00 -45.84 27.90
C LEU A 83 -6.54 -45.82 29.36
N GLN A 84 -5.50 -46.52 29.67
CA GLN A 84 -4.72 -46.32 30.89
C GLN A 84 -3.92 -44.99 30.77
N GLN A 85 -3.94 -44.21 31.85
CA GLN A 85 -3.13 -43.00 31.98
C GLN A 85 -1.64 -43.38 32.01
N GLY A 86 -0.93 -43.10 30.93
CA GLY A 86 0.53 -43.19 30.86
C GLY A 86 1.17 -41.85 31.22
N THR A 87 2.17 -41.88 32.08
CA THR A 87 3.14 -40.83 32.42
C THR A 87 3.64 -40.05 31.20
N PRO A 88 4.01 -38.78 31.32
CA PRO A 88 4.53 -38.00 30.19
C PRO A 88 5.89 -38.57 29.76
N GLY A 89 5.88 -39.46 28.79
CA GLY A 89 7.05 -40.04 28.15
C GLY A 89 7.55 -39.12 27.06
N ALA A 90 8.87 -39.03 26.96
CA ALA A 90 9.62 -38.27 25.96
C ALA A 90 8.98 -38.31 24.56
N ARG A 91 8.66 -37.15 24.01
CA ARG A 91 8.30 -37.00 22.59
C ARG A 91 9.45 -37.55 21.75
N LEU A 92 9.16 -38.50 20.88
CA LEU A 92 10.05 -38.78 19.76
C LEU A 92 10.27 -37.43 19.03
N PRO A 93 11.52 -37.08 18.68
CA PRO A 93 11.75 -35.90 17.90
C PRO A 93 10.97 -36.08 16.59
N SER A 94 10.00 -35.19 16.32
CA SER A 94 9.45 -35.04 15.00
C SER A 94 10.66 -34.83 14.10
N ALA A 95 10.82 -35.69 13.09
CA ALA A 95 11.88 -35.52 12.12
C ALA A 95 11.59 -34.19 11.39
N VAL A 96 12.22 -33.13 11.89
CA VAL A 96 12.28 -31.86 11.14
C VAL A 96 12.97 -32.24 9.85
N PRO A 97 12.34 -32.03 8.68
CA PRO A 97 13.01 -32.27 7.41
C PRO A 97 14.30 -31.47 7.40
N GLN A 98 15.43 -32.15 7.31
CA GLN A 98 16.71 -31.45 7.16
C GLN A 98 16.68 -30.73 5.83
N ALA A 99 16.87 -29.40 5.86
CA ALA A 99 17.11 -28.63 4.66
C ALA A 99 18.22 -29.29 3.86
N SER A 100 17.96 -29.51 2.56
CA SER A 100 18.87 -30.09 1.57
C SER A 100 18.89 -31.61 1.45
N VAL A 101 17.80 -32.18 0.91
CA VAL A 101 18.00 -33.30 -0.02
C VAL A 101 18.47 -32.67 -1.35
N PRO A 102 19.59 -33.12 -1.97
CA PRO A 102 20.04 -32.56 -3.23
C PRO A 102 18.93 -32.68 -4.27
N HIS A 103 18.47 -31.56 -4.78
CA HIS A 103 17.47 -31.55 -5.84
C HIS A 103 18.05 -32.19 -7.09
N ASN A 104 17.48 -33.31 -7.51
CA ASN A 104 17.79 -33.89 -8.82
C ASN A 104 16.75 -33.37 -9.83
N PRO A 105 17.11 -32.36 -10.66
CA PRO A 105 16.19 -31.77 -11.64
C PRO A 105 15.68 -32.73 -12.72
N GLY A 106 16.28 -33.91 -12.82
CA GLY A 106 15.86 -34.97 -13.76
C GLY A 106 14.82 -35.93 -13.17
N ALA A 107 14.49 -35.86 -11.87
CA ALA A 107 13.49 -36.73 -11.28
C ALA A 107 12.07 -36.32 -11.71
N ALA A 108 11.30 -37.25 -12.28
CA ALA A 108 9.92 -36.98 -12.68
C ALA A 108 8.99 -36.69 -11.48
N LEU A 109 9.27 -37.31 -10.33
CA LEU A 109 8.46 -37.25 -9.10
C LEU A 109 9.32 -36.92 -7.87
N ASP A 110 8.81 -36.06 -7.01
CA ASP A 110 9.37 -35.70 -5.70
C ASP A 110 8.69 -36.53 -4.60
N HIS A 111 9.45 -37.41 -3.98
CA HIS A 111 9.01 -38.29 -2.90
C HIS A 111 9.20 -37.66 -1.51
N SER A 112 9.89 -36.51 -1.39
CA SER A 112 10.22 -35.91 -0.09
C SER A 112 9.01 -35.40 0.70
N PHE A 113 7.90 -35.21 0.04
CA PHE A 113 6.64 -34.75 0.65
C PHE A 113 5.72 -35.91 1.10
N VAL A 114 5.99 -37.15 0.69
CA VAL A 114 5.14 -38.30 1.03
C VAL A 114 5.23 -38.56 2.55
N GLY A 115 4.08 -38.63 3.19
CA GLY A 115 3.95 -38.78 4.64
C GLY A 115 3.86 -37.49 5.42
N LEU A 116 4.11 -36.34 4.82
CA LEU A 116 3.96 -35.03 5.46
C LEU A 116 2.49 -34.63 5.56
N THR A 117 2.14 -33.95 6.64
CA THR A 117 0.86 -33.22 6.76
C THR A 117 0.87 -31.97 5.90
N GLY A 118 -0.31 -31.42 5.60
CA GLY A 118 -0.39 -30.16 4.88
C GLY A 118 0.30 -29.00 5.61
N GLY A 119 0.30 -28.99 6.95
CA GLY A 119 1.06 -28.04 7.75
C GLY A 119 2.58 -28.18 7.56
N GLU A 120 3.10 -29.42 7.57
CA GLU A 120 4.53 -29.69 7.31
C GLU A 120 4.91 -29.36 5.86
N ILE A 121 4.02 -29.61 4.89
CA ILE A 121 4.19 -29.17 3.50
C ILE A 121 4.30 -27.65 3.43
N PHE A 122 3.42 -26.92 4.12
CA PHE A 122 3.52 -25.47 4.21
C PHE A 122 4.89 -25.03 4.73
N HIS A 123 5.34 -25.60 5.86
CA HIS A 123 6.65 -25.29 6.43
C HIS A 123 7.79 -25.52 5.42
N GLU A 124 7.85 -26.70 4.79
CA GLU A 124 8.86 -27.03 3.78
C GLU A 124 8.82 -26.06 2.58
N MET A 125 7.62 -25.66 2.12
CA MET A 125 7.50 -24.71 1.02
C MET A 125 7.97 -23.30 1.41
N MET A 126 7.74 -22.85 2.66
CA MET A 126 8.31 -21.59 3.14
C MET A 126 9.86 -21.63 3.12
N LEU A 127 10.46 -22.75 3.51
CA LEU A 127 11.92 -22.95 3.41
C LEU A 127 12.40 -22.85 1.96
N ARG A 128 11.75 -23.55 1.04
CA ARG A 128 12.12 -23.56 -0.39
C ARG A 128 12.00 -22.17 -1.03
N HIS A 129 11.08 -21.34 -0.55
CA HIS A 129 10.94 -19.95 -0.99
C HIS A 129 11.89 -18.98 -0.26
N GLY A 130 12.69 -19.43 0.68
CA GLY A 130 13.61 -18.60 1.45
C GLY A 130 12.87 -17.54 2.29
N VAL A 131 11.72 -17.89 2.84
CA VAL A 131 10.97 -17.02 3.75
C VAL A 131 11.76 -16.91 5.06
N GLU A 132 12.01 -15.69 5.51
CA GLU A 132 12.76 -15.37 6.73
C GLU A 132 11.82 -14.94 7.88
N HIS A 133 10.68 -14.33 7.55
CA HIS A 133 9.73 -13.81 8.52
C HIS A 133 8.29 -14.04 8.06
N ILE A 134 7.43 -14.40 9.01
CA ILE A 134 5.98 -14.52 8.83
C ILE A 134 5.30 -13.63 9.87
N PHE A 135 4.34 -12.82 9.42
CA PHE A 135 3.49 -11.97 10.27
C PHE A 135 2.10 -12.57 10.33
N GLY A 136 1.54 -12.78 11.52
CA GLY A 136 0.23 -13.40 11.54
C GLY A 136 -0.37 -13.65 12.92
N TYR A 137 -1.56 -14.23 12.91
CA TYR A 137 -2.35 -14.45 14.12
C TYR A 137 -2.94 -15.86 14.13
N PRO A 138 -2.74 -16.67 15.17
CA PRO A 138 -3.25 -18.04 15.26
C PRO A 138 -4.76 -18.06 15.46
N GLY A 139 -5.38 -19.21 15.11
CA GLY A 139 -6.78 -19.51 15.39
C GLY A 139 -7.14 -20.94 15.01
N GLY A 140 -8.32 -21.39 15.40
CA GLY A 140 -8.73 -22.81 15.37
C GLY A 140 -8.62 -23.49 14.01
N ALA A 141 -8.89 -22.79 12.91
CA ALA A 141 -8.87 -23.37 11.58
C ALA A 141 -7.45 -23.58 11.03
N ILE A 142 -6.47 -22.78 11.45
CA ILE A 142 -5.09 -22.83 10.94
C ILE A 142 -4.10 -23.51 11.88
N LEU A 143 -4.56 -24.05 13.01
CA LEU A 143 -3.71 -24.71 14.01
C LEU A 143 -2.80 -25.80 13.43
N PRO A 144 -3.20 -26.65 12.46
CA PRO A 144 -2.26 -27.64 11.90
C PRO A 144 -1.00 -27.00 11.29
N VAL A 145 -1.12 -25.80 10.69
CA VAL A 145 0.05 -25.08 10.19
C VAL A 145 0.87 -24.50 11.33
N PHE A 146 0.24 -23.92 12.35
CA PHE A 146 0.94 -23.40 13.54
C PHE A 146 1.67 -24.49 14.32
N ASP A 147 1.13 -25.71 14.39
CA ASP A 147 1.80 -26.85 14.99
C ASP A 147 3.05 -27.26 14.21
N ALA A 148 2.95 -27.29 12.88
CA ALA A 148 4.08 -27.62 12.00
C ALA A 148 5.21 -26.58 12.03
N ILE A 149 4.91 -25.29 12.24
CA ILE A 149 5.94 -24.23 12.35
C ILE A 149 6.44 -24.03 13.78
N TYR A 150 5.91 -24.75 14.76
CA TYR A 150 6.33 -24.66 16.14
C TYR A 150 7.82 -24.99 16.28
N ASN A 151 8.58 -24.08 16.90
CA ASN A 151 10.04 -24.20 17.03
C ASN A 151 10.83 -24.26 15.69
N SER A 152 10.27 -23.76 14.58
CA SER A 152 11.05 -23.58 13.37
C SER A 152 12.29 -22.72 13.67
N LYS A 153 13.45 -23.18 13.15
CA LYS A 153 14.71 -22.44 13.26
C LYS A 153 15.06 -21.68 11.97
N HIS A 154 14.15 -21.67 11.02
CA HIS A 154 14.42 -21.20 9.65
C HIS A 154 13.79 -19.84 9.36
N PHE A 155 12.73 -19.48 10.07
CA PHE A 155 12.09 -18.18 9.97
C PHE A 155 11.50 -17.77 11.33
N ASP A 156 11.43 -16.46 11.55
CA ASP A 156 10.83 -15.87 12.73
C ASP A 156 9.34 -15.62 12.50
N PHE A 157 8.54 -15.78 13.55
CA PHE A 157 7.13 -15.45 13.53
C PHE A 157 6.85 -14.24 14.43
N VAL A 158 6.25 -13.19 13.85
CA VAL A 158 5.85 -11.98 14.57
C VAL A 158 4.34 -12.00 14.79
N LEU A 159 3.93 -12.05 16.07
CA LEU A 159 2.52 -12.02 16.48
C LEU A 159 2.08 -10.58 16.76
N PRO A 160 1.29 -9.93 15.87
CA PRO A 160 0.72 -8.60 16.09
C PRO A 160 -0.40 -8.62 17.14
N ARG A 161 -1.03 -7.48 17.34
CA ARG A 161 -2.23 -7.37 18.18
C ARG A 161 -3.52 -7.41 17.38
N HIS A 162 -3.40 -7.25 16.06
CA HIS A 162 -4.50 -7.31 15.11
C HIS A 162 -3.99 -7.80 13.74
N GLU A 163 -4.79 -8.55 13.00
CA GLU A 163 -4.39 -9.10 11.69
C GLU A 163 -4.14 -8.00 10.65
N GLN A 164 -4.83 -6.87 10.74
CA GLN A 164 -4.51 -5.70 9.91
C GLN A 164 -3.07 -5.23 10.16
N GLY A 165 -2.62 -5.23 11.42
CA GLY A 165 -1.23 -4.95 11.77
C GLY A 165 -0.26 -5.95 11.12
N ALA A 166 -0.59 -7.25 11.09
CA ALA A 166 0.21 -8.26 10.39
C ALA A 166 0.40 -7.92 8.90
N GLY A 167 -0.69 -7.55 8.23
CA GLY A 167 -0.65 -7.18 6.82
C GLY A 167 0.23 -5.97 6.56
N HIS A 168 0.08 -4.89 7.33
CA HIS A 168 0.92 -3.69 7.18
C HIS A 168 2.38 -3.93 7.59
N MET A 169 2.67 -4.80 8.57
CA MET A 169 4.04 -5.25 8.87
C MET A 169 4.65 -5.95 7.66
N ALA A 170 3.91 -6.87 7.04
CA ALA A 170 4.34 -7.56 5.83
C ALA A 170 4.59 -6.59 4.66
N GLU A 171 3.77 -5.54 4.52
CA GLU A 171 3.99 -4.47 3.54
C GLU A 171 5.27 -3.68 3.82
N GLY A 172 5.49 -3.25 5.05
CA GLY A 172 6.71 -2.56 5.46
C GLY A 172 7.97 -3.40 5.20
N TYR A 173 7.91 -4.70 5.53
CA TYR A 173 8.95 -5.67 5.21
C TYR A 173 9.23 -5.75 3.71
N ALA A 174 8.19 -5.89 2.90
CA ALA A 174 8.33 -6.03 1.45
C ALA A 174 8.89 -4.76 0.79
N ARG A 175 8.46 -3.57 1.23
CA ARG A 175 8.93 -2.28 0.70
C ARG A 175 10.44 -2.09 0.93
N VAL A 176 10.95 -2.52 2.09
CA VAL A 176 12.36 -2.36 2.47
C VAL A 176 13.22 -3.48 1.92
N SER A 177 12.84 -4.74 2.12
CA SER A 177 13.62 -5.90 1.69
C SER A 177 13.62 -6.14 0.18
N GLY A 178 12.53 -5.76 -0.50
CA GLY A 178 12.26 -6.12 -1.90
C GLY A 178 11.81 -7.57 -2.08
N LYS A 179 11.65 -8.33 -0.99
CA LYS A 179 11.09 -9.68 -0.96
C LYS A 179 9.58 -9.62 -0.72
N PRO A 180 8.78 -10.63 -1.10
CA PRO A 180 7.36 -10.64 -0.73
C PRO A 180 7.18 -10.75 0.78
N GLY A 181 6.23 -9.99 1.32
CA GLY A 181 5.78 -10.14 2.70
C GLY A 181 4.86 -11.35 2.81
N VAL A 182 4.98 -12.12 3.91
CA VAL A 182 4.18 -13.33 4.15
C VAL A 182 3.28 -13.10 5.35
N VAL A 183 1.98 -13.35 5.17
CA VAL A 183 0.95 -13.22 6.21
C VAL A 183 0.28 -14.58 6.42
N LEU A 184 0.11 -14.98 7.68
CA LEU A 184 -0.58 -16.22 8.06
C LEU A 184 -1.63 -15.93 9.13
N VAL A 185 -2.91 -16.09 8.81
CA VAL A 185 -4.03 -15.79 9.70
C VAL A 185 -5.09 -16.88 9.68
N THR A 186 -5.99 -16.88 10.66
CA THR A 186 -7.07 -17.86 10.75
C THR A 186 -8.25 -17.49 9.82
N SER A 187 -9.30 -18.32 9.86
CA SER A 187 -10.56 -18.16 9.11
C SER A 187 -11.43 -17.00 9.63
N GLY A 188 -12.51 -16.73 8.92
CA GLY A 188 -13.52 -15.76 9.32
C GLY A 188 -12.94 -14.38 9.58
N PRO A 189 -13.02 -13.85 10.83
CA PRO A 189 -12.52 -12.51 11.16
C PRO A 189 -11.02 -12.37 10.92
N GLY A 190 -10.21 -13.43 11.11
CA GLY A 190 -8.78 -13.38 10.81
C GLY A 190 -8.51 -13.08 9.35
N ALA A 191 -9.23 -13.73 8.44
CA ALA A 191 -9.14 -13.49 7.00
C ALA A 191 -9.72 -12.13 6.59
N THR A 192 -10.86 -11.73 7.14
CA THR A 192 -11.49 -10.44 6.76
C THR A 192 -10.70 -9.24 7.26
N ASN A 193 -10.00 -9.34 8.39
CA ASN A 193 -9.16 -8.27 8.93
C ASN A 193 -7.91 -7.93 8.08
N VAL A 194 -7.50 -8.80 7.15
CA VAL A 194 -6.37 -8.53 6.22
C VAL A 194 -6.80 -7.93 4.88
N ILE A 195 -8.08 -7.65 4.68
CA ILE A 195 -8.59 -7.08 3.42
C ILE A 195 -8.02 -5.67 3.18
N THR A 196 -8.03 -4.80 4.19
CA THR A 196 -7.45 -3.45 4.06
C THR A 196 -5.96 -3.49 3.67
N PRO A 197 -5.07 -4.23 4.33
CA PRO A 197 -3.67 -4.36 3.90
C PRO A 197 -3.52 -4.91 2.47
N MET A 198 -4.32 -5.91 2.09
CA MET A 198 -4.29 -6.42 0.72
C MET A 198 -4.69 -5.34 -0.30
N GLN A 199 -5.75 -4.56 -0.01
CA GLN A 199 -6.12 -3.47 -0.90
C GLN A 199 -5.04 -2.38 -0.96
N ASP A 200 -4.38 -2.08 0.14
CA ASP A 200 -3.25 -1.14 0.18
C ASP A 200 -2.09 -1.65 -0.70
N ALA A 201 -1.66 -2.87 -0.48
CA ALA A 201 -0.63 -3.52 -1.27
C ALA A 201 -0.99 -3.58 -2.77
N MET A 202 -2.25 -3.84 -3.11
CA MET A 202 -2.75 -3.83 -4.49
C MET A 202 -2.67 -2.44 -5.11
N SER A 203 -3.01 -1.40 -4.35
CA SER A 203 -2.96 -0.01 -4.80
C SER A 203 -1.53 0.46 -5.06
N ASP A 204 -0.58 0.04 -4.24
CA ASP A 204 0.82 0.48 -4.29
C ASP A 204 1.75 -0.48 -5.07
N GLY A 205 1.27 -1.68 -5.43
CA GLY A 205 2.08 -2.65 -6.15
C GLY A 205 3.11 -3.33 -5.26
N ILE A 206 2.71 -3.72 -4.04
CA ILE A 206 3.56 -4.37 -3.04
C ILE A 206 3.30 -5.88 -3.03
N PRO A 207 4.32 -6.74 -3.17
CA PRO A 207 4.11 -8.17 -3.19
C PRO A 207 3.80 -8.70 -1.79
N LEU A 208 2.60 -9.27 -1.62
CA LEU A 208 2.19 -9.99 -0.42
C LEU A 208 1.71 -11.39 -0.78
N VAL A 209 2.05 -12.38 0.04
CA VAL A 209 1.48 -13.72 0.00
C VAL A 209 0.72 -13.95 1.30
N VAL A 210 -0.59 -13.99 1.20
CA VAL A 210 -1.50 -14.11 2.35
C VAL A 210 -2.06 -15.52 2.40
N PHE A 211 -1.83 -16.20 3.52
CA PHE A 211 -2.40 -17.51 3.83
C PHE A 211 -3.49 -17.33 4.87
N THR A 212 -4.69 -17.80 4.56
CA THR A 212 -5.84 -17.76 5.47
C THR A 212 -6.27 -19.18 5.82
N GLY A 213 -6.66 -19.42 7.06
CA GLY A 213 -7.34 -20.66 7.41
C GLY A 213 -8.78 -20.64 6.90
N GLN A 214 -9.36 -21.84 6.73
CA GLN A 214 -10.77 -22.02 6.37
C GLN A 214 -11.35 -23.18 7.18
N VAL A 215 -12.66 -23.21 7.34
CA VAL A 215 -13.37 -24.37 7.88
C VAL A 215 -13.06 -25.63 7.04
N ALA A 216 -13.26 -26.83 7.59
CA ALA A 216 -13.04 -28.04 6.81
C ALA A 216 -13.89 -28.06 5.53
N THR A 217 -13.37 -28.66 4.46
CA THR A 217 -14.04 -28.69 3.15
C THR A 217 -15.49 -29.22 3.22
N SER A 218 -15.76 -30.17 4.13
CA SER A 218 -17.08 -30.72 4.37
C SER A 218 -18.06 -29.75 5.05
N ALA A 219 -17.56 -28.67 5.68
CA ALA A 219 -18.37 -27.67 6.37
C ALA A 219 -18.62 -26.41 5.53
N ILE A 220 -17.95 -26.25 4.39
CA ILE A 220 -18.10 -25.08 3.53
C ILE A 220 -19.54 -24.99 2.99
N GLY A 221 -20.13 -23.79 3.12
CA GLY A 221 -21.52 -23.53 2.72
C GLY A 221 -22.58 -23.94 3.73
N SER A 222 -22.16 -24.30 4.96
CA SER A 222 -23.07 -24.66 6.06
C SER A 222 -23.33 -23.53 7.06
N ASP A 223 -22.81 -22.30 6.79
CA ASP A 223 -22.78 -21.18 7.74
C ASP A 223 -22.03 -21.55 9.03
N GLY A 224 -20.93 -22.28 8.89
CA GLY A 224 -20.11 -22.76 10.00
C GLY A 224 -19.50 -21.63 10.81
N PHE A 225 -19.17 -21.90 12.08
CA PHE A 225 -18.50 -20.92 12.95
C PHE A 225 -17.19 -20.44 12.34
N GLN A 226 -17.03 -19.13 12.16
CA GLN A 226 -15.89 -18.49 11.51
C GLN A 226 -15.68 -18.90 10.04
N GLU A 227 -16.75 -19.33 9.35
CA GLU A 227 -16.74 -19.47 7.90
C GLU A 227 -16.90 -18.10 7.25
N ALA A 228 -16.15 -17.85 6.18
CA ALA A 228 -16.32 -16.69 5.32
C ALA A 228 -15.94 -17.06 3.88
N ASP A 229 -16.64 -16.50 2.88
CA ASP A 229 -16.23 -16.60 1.47
C ASP A 229 -15.03 -15.70 1.20
N VAL A 230 -13.86 -16.11 1.70
CA VAL A 230 -12.63 -15.34 1.64
C VAL A 230 -12.16 -15.14 0.20
N VAL A 231 -12.34 -16.14 -0.66
CA VAL A 231 -12.03 -16.06 -2.10
C VAL A 231 -12.91 -15.02 -2.79
N GLY A 232 -14.21 -14.99 -2.49
CA GLY A 232 -15.13 -13.97 -3.01
C GLY A 232 -14.79 -12.57 -2.53
N ILE A 233 -14.55 -12.42 -1.22
CA ILE A 233 -14.23 -11.12 -0.59
C ILE A 233 -12.90 -10.56 -1.12
N SER A 234 -11.85 -11.37 -1.23
CA SER A 234 -10.52 -10.94 -1.63
C SER A 234 -10.31 -10.75 -3.13
N ARG A 235 -11.27 -11.17 -3.96
CA ARG A 235 -11.14 -11.14 -5.44
C ARG A 235 -10.81 -9.74 -6.00
N ALA A 236 -11.40 -8.71 -5.44
CA ALA A 236 -11.21 -7.33 -5.92
C ALA A 236 -9.90 -6.71 -5.45
N CYS A 237 -9.32 -7.18 -4.35
CA CYS A 237 -8.12 -6.63 -3.72
C CYS A 237 -6.86 -7.52 -3.86
N THR A 238 -6.91 -8.55 -4.71
CA THR A 238 -5.77 -9.43 -5.00
C THR A 238 -5.52 -9.57 -6.49
N LYS A 239 -4.28 -9.91 -6.85
CA LYS A 239 -3.94 -10.30 -8.23
C LYS A 239 -4.51 -11.66 -8.58
N TRP A 240 -4.57 -12.53 -7.58
CA TRP A 240 -5.04 -13.90 -7.69
C TRP A 240 -5.36 -14.43 -6.31
N ASN A 241 -6.34 -15.29 -6.22
CA ASN A 241 -6.69 -16.00 -5.00
C ASN A 241 -7.19 -17.41 -5.31
N VAL A 242 -7.00 -18.33 -4.38
CA VAL A 242 -7.43 -19.72 -4.51
C VAL A 242 -7.72 -20.32 -3.15
N MET A 243 -8.74 -21.18 -3.08
CA MET A 243 -8.91 -22.13 -1.98
C MET A 243 -8.33 -23.48 -2.40
N VAL A 244 -7.49 -24.08 -1.54
CA VAL A 244 -6.85 -25.37 -1.79
C VAL A 244 -7.68 -26.49 -1.16
N THR A 245 -8.41 -27.22 -1.97
CA THR A 245 -9.30 -28.31 -1.49
C THR A 245 -8.67 -29.72 -1.60
N ASP A 246 -7.48 -29.82 -2.18
CA ASP A 246 -6.72 -31.06 -2.32
C ASP A 246 -5.27 -30.83 -1.88
N ILE A 247 -4.81 -31.63 -0.92
CA ILE A 247 -3.44 -31.57 -0.40
C ILE A 247 -2.37 -31.79 -1.49
N ASN A 248 -2.68 -32.55 -2.54
CA ASN A 248 -1.79 -32.78 -3.67
C ASN A 248 -1.49 -31.47 -4.45
N GLU A 249 -2.40 -30.51 -4.41
CA GLU A 249 -2.25 -29.22 -5.08
C GLU A 249 -1.50 -28.18 -4.21
N LEU A 250 -1.37 -28.42 -2.91
CA LEU A 250 -0.87 -27.41 -1.96
C LEU A 250 0.50 -26.84 -2.34
N PRO A 251 1.56 -27.65 -2.62
CA PRO A 251 2.86 -27.08 -3.00
C PRO A 251 2.80 -26.28 -4.29
N ARG A 252 2.04 -26.74 -5.27
CA ARG A 252 1.86 -26.04 -6.55
C ARG A 252 1.19 -24.68 -6.34
N ARG A 253 0.12 -24.60 -5.53
CA ARG A 253 -0.58 -23.34 -5.24
C ARG A 253 0.28 -22.34 -4.48
N ILE A 254 1.12 -22.83 -3.57
CA ILE A 254 2.10 -21.98 -2.88
C ILE A 254 3.12 -21.40 -3.88
N ASN A 255 3.67 -22.22 -4.78
CA ASN A 255 4.59 -21.76 -5.82
C ASN A 255 3.94 -20.73 -6.75
N GLU A 256 2.70 -20.97 -7.19
CA GLU A 256 1.90 -20.03 -7.99
C GLU A 256 1.73 -18.69 -7.25
N ALA A 257 1.41 -18.74 -5.96
CA ALA A 257 1.22 -17.55 -5.14
C ALA A 257 2.47 -16.65 -5.13
N PHE A 258 3.65 -17.20 -4.81
CA PHE A 258 4.89 -16.44 -4.80
C PHE A 258 5.25 -15.89 -6.20
N LYS A 259 5.09 -16.70 -7.25
CA LYS A 259 5.36 -16.26 -8.63
C LYS A 259 4.43 -15.12 -9.05
N ILE A 260 3.13 -15.25 -8.79
CA ILE A 260 2.14 -14.24 -9.19
C ILE A 260 2.32 -12.94 -8.39
N ALA A 261 2.56 -13.05 -7.07
CA ALA A 261 2.75 -11.87 -6.22
C ALA A 261 3.91 -10.99 -6.70
N THR A 262 5.00 -11.59 -7.19
CA THR A 262 6.23 -10.89 -7.59
C THR A 262 6.33 -10.58 -9.08
N SER A 263 5.45 -11.16 -9.93
CA SER A 263 5.52 -11.01 -11.39
C SER A 263 4.82 -9.75 -11.90
N GLY A 264 5.28 -9.18 -13.00
CA GLY A 264 4.70 -8.00 -13.62
C GLY A 264 4.64 -6.84 -12.61
N ARG A 265 3.50 -6.12 -12.52
CA ARG A 265 3.30 -5.22 -11.39
C ARG A 265 3.08 -6.06 -10.12
N PRO A 266 3.97 -6.01 -9.13
CA PRO A 266 3.79 -6.77 -7.89
C PRO A 266 2.46 -6.47 -7.20
N GLY A 267 2.01 -7.37 -6.33
CA GLY A 267 0.77 -7.17 -5.58
C GLY A 267 0.39 -8.38 -4.74
N PRO A 268 -0.68 -8.27 -3.95
CA PRO A 268 -1.11 -9.32 -3.04
C PRO A 268 -1.73 -10.50 -3.77
N VAL A 269 -1.55 -11.67 -3.18
CA VAL A 269 -2.24 -12.91 -3.53
C VAL A 269 -2.73 -13.58 -2.25
N LEU A 270 -3.78 -14.41 -2.35
CA LEU A 270 -4.33 -15.11 -1.20
C LEU A 270 -4.48 -16.61 -1.51
N VAL A 271 -4.04 -17.44 -0.54
CA VAL A 271 -4.23 -18.89 -0.55
C VAL A 271 -5.05 -19.26 0.69
N ASP A 272 -6.28 -19.72 0.47
CA ASP A 272 -7.20 -20.13 1.52
C ASP A 272 -7.04 -21.63 1.80
N LEU A 273 -6.82 -21.99 3.07
CA LEU A 273 -6.37 -23.30 3.50
C LEU A 273 -7.41 -23.97 4.42
N PRO A 274 -8.27 -24.85 3.89
CA PRO A 274 -9.19 -25.64 4.70
C PRO A 274 -8.45 -26.51 5.73
N LYS A 275 -9.04 -26.61 6.94
CA LYS A 275 -8.43 -27.28 8.09
C LYS A 275 -8.11 -28.74 7.82
N ASP A 276 -8.96 -29.47 7.13
CA ASP A 276 -8.76 -30.88 6.76
C ASP A 276 -7.63 -31.07 5.76
N VAL A 277 -7.40 -30.11 4.86
CA VAL A 277 -6.25 -30.12 3.93
C VAL A 277 -4.94 -29.92 4.69
N THR A 278 -4.90 -28.96 5.61
CA THR A 278 -3.69 -28.70 6.42
C THR A 278 -3.38 -29.79 7.44
N ALA A 279 -4.40 -30.48 7.95
CA ALA A 279 -4.25 -31.64 8.84
C ALA A 279 -4.08 -32.98 8.09
N GLY A 280 -4.45 -33.04 6.82
CA GLY A 280 -4.34 -34.23 5.97
C GLY A 280 -2.90 -34.65 5.73
N ILE A 281 -2.67 -35.94 5.42
CA ILE A 281 -1.35 -36.50 5.12
C ILE A 281 -1.24 -36.82 3.64
N LEU A 282 -0.20 -36.32 2.97
CA LEU A 282 0.08 -36.63 1.58
C LEU A 282 0.54 -38.07 1.42
N ARG A 283 -0.13 -38.82 0.53
CA ARG A 283 0.09 -40.26 0.34
C ARG A 283 0.83 -40.61 -0.96
N THR A 284 0.87 -39.69 -1.90
CA THR A 284 1.43 -39.92 -3.25
C THR A 284 2.56 -38.93 -3.56
N PRO A 285 3.62 -39.36 -4.28
CA PRO A 285 4.65 -38.45 -4.68
C PRO A 285 4.10 -37.41 -5.67
N LEU A 286 4.66 -36.21 -5.63
CA LEU A 286 4.23 -35.07 -6.47
C LEU A 286 5.15 -34.88 -7.68
N PRO A 287 4.67 -34.31 -8.79
CA PRO A 287 5.55 -33.88 -9.85
C PRO A 287 6.59 -32.88 -9.34
N TYR A 288 7.87 -33.09 -9.66
CA TYR A 288 8.98 -32.24 -9.20
C TYR A 288 8.74 -30.75 -9.50
N LYS A 289 8.16 -30.44 -10.66
CA LYS A 289 7.80 -29.06 -11.02
C LYS A 289 6.78 -28.40 -10.07
N ALA A 290 5.95 -29.18 -9.37
CA ALA A 290 4.95 -28.67 -8.42
C ALA A 290 5.58 -28.27 -7.09
N THR A 291 6.70 -28.89 -6.73
CA THR A 291 7.38 -28.70 -5.42
C THR A 291 8.57 -27.75 -5.49
N THR A 292 9.05 -27.38 -6.71
CA THR A 292 10.25 -26.57 -6.91
C THR A 292 9.89 -25.12 -7.24
N PRO A 293 10.35 -24.13 -6.43
CA PRO A 293 10.20 -22.71 -6.75
C PRO A 293 10.83 -22.34 -8.11
N GLY A 294 10.20 -21.43 -8.83
CA GLY A 294 10.73 -20.88 -10.09
C GLY A 294 10.56 -21.74 -11.34
N VAL A 295 10.17 -23.01 -11.20
CA VAL A 295 9.85 -23.88 -12.35
C VAL A 295 8.51 -23.46 -12.95
N ASN A 296 8.37 -23.57 -14.27
CA ASN A 296 7.11 -23.27 -14.96
C ASN A 296 6.01 -24.23 -14.50
N LEU A 297 4.98 -23.69 -13.86
CA LEU A 297 3.92 -24.41 -13.16
C LEU A 297 2.73 -24.79 -14.04
N GLY A 298 2.82 -24.56 -15.38
CA GLY A 298 1.68 -24.72 -16.27
C GLY A 298 0.64 -23.61 -16.08
N LEU A 299 1.03 -22.44 -15.54
CA LEU A 299 0.28 -21.20 -15.76
C LEU A 299 0.14 -21.02 -17.27
N PRO A 300 -1.00 -20.57 -17.79
CA PRO A 300 -1.18 -20.37 -19.20
C PRO A 300 0.00 -19.59 -19.78
N ASN A 301 0.58 -20.06 -20.88
CA ASN A 301 1.72 -19.38 -21.52
C ASN A 301 1.41 -17.91 -21.81
N ASP A 302 0.15 -17.60 -22.14
CA ASP A 302 -0.34 -16.24 -22.36
C ASP A 302 -0.20 -15.36 -21.12
N PHE A 303 -0.41 -15.92 -19.92
CA PHE A 303 -0.21 -15.19 -18.66
C PHE A 303 1.28 -14.92 -18.39
N LEU A 304 2.14 -15.88 -18.62
CA LEU A 304 3.59 -15.73 -18.43
C LEU A 304 4.20 -14.82 -19.49
N GLN A 305 3.80 -14.95 -20.75
CA GLN A 305 4.25 -14.08 -21.84
C GLN A 305 3.80 -12.63 -21.68
N ALA A 306 2.59 -12.41 -21.14
CA ALA A 306 2.13 -11.06 -20.78
C ALA A 306 2.96 -10.41 -19.66
N LEU A 307 3.65 -11.22 -18.85
CA LEU A 307 4.54 -10.73 -17.78
C LEU A 307 5.97 -10.45 -18.25
N GLU A 308 6.40 -11.03 -19.35
CA GLU A 308 7.75 -10.93 -19.93
C GLU A 308 7.69 -10.23 -21.29
N SER A 309 7.19 -8.96 -21.30
CA SER A 309 7.17 -8.16 -22.53
C SER A 309 8.61 -7.94 -23.03
N PRO A 310 8.98 -8.36 -24.24
CA PRO A 310 10.29 -8.08 -24.80
C PRO A 310 10.49 -6.58 -24.98
N ILE A 311 11.74 -6.13 -24.91
CA ILE A 311 12.08 -4.72 -25.16
C ILE A 311 11.75 -4.38 -26.60
N ASP A 312 10.88 -3.39 -26.81
CA ASP A 312 10.59 -2.81 -28.12
C ASP A 312 11.71 -1.82 -28.52
N ALA A 313 12.70 -2.32 -29.25
CA ALA A 313 13.85 -1.53 -29.69
C ALA A 313 13.44 -0.32 -30.55
N ASN A 314 12.36 -0.42 -31.34
CA ASN A 314 11.88 0.67 -32.16
C ASN A 314 11.27 1.78 -31.28
N ALA A 315 10.42 1.43 -30.32
CA ALA A 315 9.85 2.39 -29.37
C ALA A 315 10.95 3.07 -28.54
N ILE A 316 12.00 2.34 -28.12
CA ILE A 316 13.16 2.89 -27.42
C ILE A 316 13.91 3.90 -28.29
N GLN A 317 14.16 3.60 -29.57
CA GLN A 317 14.82 4.52 -30.49
C GLN A 317 13.99 5.77 -30.72
N GLN A 318 12.68 5.65 -30.92
CA GLN A 318 11.77 6.79 -31.06
C GLN A 318 11.76 7.65 -29.78
N ALA A 319 11.75 7.04 -28.61
CA ALA A 319 11.83 7.74 -27.34
C ALA A 319 13.15 8.51 -27.20
N ALA A 320 14.28 7.88 -27.52
CA ALA A 320 15.60 8.53 -27.49
C ALA A 320 15.63 9.76 -28.43
N ALA A 321 15.18 9.58 -29.68
CA ALA A 321 15.12 10.66 -30.66
C ALA A 321 14.24 11.84 -30.19
N LEU A 322 13.10 11.54 -29.54
CA LEU A 322 12.21 12.58 -29.00
C LEU A 322 12.85 13.32 -27.81
N ILE A 323 13.52 12.57 -26.90
CA ILE A 323 14.21 13.15 -25.74
C ILE A 323 15.39 14.03 -26.16
N ASN A 324 16.20 13.57 -27.12
CA ASN A 324 17.40 14.28 -27.56
C ASN A 324 17.09 15.65 -28.18
N ARG A 325 15.96 15.78 -28.92
CA ARG A 325 15.52 17.05 -29.52
C ARG A 325 14.68 17.94 -28.59
N ALA A 326 14.22 17.42 -27.44
CA ALA A 326 13.38 18.17 -26.50
C ALA A 326 14.11 19.40 -25.91
N GLN A 327 13.43 20.52 -25.81
CA GLN A 327 13.95 21.75 -25.22
C GLN A 327 13.66 21.82 -23.71
N ARG A 328 12.52 21.30 -23.27
CA ARG A 328 12.04 21.39 -21.89
C ARG A 328 11.57 20.00 -21.39
N PRO A 329 12.44 18.96 -21.46
CA PRO A 329 12.05 17.65 -20.96
C PRO A 329 11.98 17.63 -19.44
N VAL A 330 11.11 16.74 -18.88
CA VAL A 330 11.04 16.41 -17.46
C VAL A 330 10.92 14.89 -17.30
N ILE A 331 11.72 14.31 -16.40
CA ILE A 331 11.52 12.94 -15.95
C ILE A 331 10.54 12.93 -14.79
N TYR A 332 9.53 12.06 -14.89
CA TYR A 332 8.53 11.80 -13.87
C TYR A 332 8.69 10.35 -13.39
N ALA A 333 9.35 10.14 -12.25
CA ALA A 333 9.71 8.82 -11.72
C ALA A 333 8.75 8.35 -10.63
N GLY A 334 8.20 7.14 -10.81
CA GLY A 334 7.33 6.47 -9.85
C GLY A 334 7.99 5.27 -9.16
N ASN A 335 7.19 4.53 -8.39
CA ASN A 335 7.65 3.34 -7.64
C ASN A 335 8.30 2.26 -8.51
N GLY A 336 7.91 2.14 -9.78
CA GLY A 336 8.51 1.16 -10.70
C GLY A 336 10.02 1.29 -10.83
N VAL A 337 10.58 2.50 -10.68
CA VAL A 337 12.04 2.72 -10.70
C VAL A 337 12.73 2.07 -9.50
N LEU A 338 12.02 1.86 -8.39
CA LEU A 338 12.54 1.23 -7.18
C LEU A 338 12.46 -0.32 -7.20
N SER A 339 12.00 -0.92 -8.32
CA SER A 339 11.83 -2.38 -8.43
C SER A 339 13.15 -3.15 -8.20
N THR A 340 14.28 -2.59 -8.65
CA THR A 340 15.63 -3.15 -8.44
C THR A 340 16.61 -2.06 -8.02
N PRO A 341 17.75 -2.42 -7.40
CA PRO A 341 18.80 -1.45 -7.05
C PRO A 341 19.44 -0.74 -8.27
N MET A 342 19.27 -1.28 -9.49
CA MET A 342 19.76 -0.69 -10.71
C MET A 342 18.91 0.50 -11.19
N GLY A 343 17.60 0.49 -10.88
CA GLY A 343 16.69 1.53 -11.36
C GLY A 343 17.07 2.96 -10.95
N PRO A 344 17.33 3.25 -9.66
CA PRO A 344 17.82 4.58 -9.22
C PRO A 344 19.14 5.00 -9.87
N LYS A 345 20.06 4.05 -10.10
CA LYS A 345 21.34 4.32 -10.78
C LYS A 345 21.12 4.74 -12.23
N LEU A 346 20.29 3.99 -12.96
CA LEU A 346 19.94 4.32 -14.35
C LEU A 346 19.14 5.63 -14.45
N LEU A 347 18.26 5.92 -13.50
CA LEU A 347 17.56 7.21 -13.40
C LEU A 347 18.54 8.36 -13.25
N GLY A 348 19.51 8.22 -12.32
CA GLY A 348 20.58 9.21 -12.13
C GLY A 348 21.43 9.41 -13.38
N GLU A 349 21.78 8.33 -14.09
CA GLU A 349 22.54 8.36 -15.33
C GLU A 349 21.75 9.01 -16.48
N LEU A 350 20.47 8.64 -16.65
CA LEU A 350 19.55 9.25 -17.62
C LEU A 350 19.45 10.77 -17.41
N SER A 351 19.20 11.19 -16.16
CA SER A 351 19.12 12.60 -15.79
C SER A 351 20.43 13.35 -16.06
N LYS A 352 21.57 12.78 -15.66
CA LYS A 352 22.89 13.37 -15.86
C LYS A 352 23.24 13.47 -17.35
N ARG A 353 23.11 12.35 -18.10
CA ARG A 353 23.49 12.27 -19.49
C ARG A 353 22.65 13.19 -20.37
N GLY A 354 21.31 13.15 -20.18
CA GLY A 354 20.39 13.99 -20.91
C GLY A 354 20.30 15.42 -20.39
N ASN A 355 20.92 15.72 -19.24
CA ASN A 355 20.73 16.99 -18.52
C ASN A 355 19.25 17.32 -18.34
N ILE A 356 18.49 16.42 -17.69
CA ILE A 356 17.03 16.47 -17.56
C ILE A 356 16.66 16.58 -16.08
N PRO A 357 15.80 17.54 -15.69
CA PRO A 357 15.29 17.63 -14.33
C PRO A 357 14.36 16.46 -14.00
N VAL A 358 14.36 16.02 -12.73
CA VAL A 358 13.62 14.87 -12.24
C VAL A 358 12.64 15.29 -11.17
N THR A 359 11.39 14.87 -11.29
CA THR A 359 10.38 14.90 -10.22
C THR A 359 9.91 13.48 -9.92
N THR A 360 9.53 13.23 -8.68
CA THR A 360 9.09 11.91 -8.22
C THR A 360 7.65 11.92 -7.74
N THR A 361 7.00 10.76 -7.80
CA THR A 361 5.77 10.54 -7.04
C THR A 361 6.08 10.40 -5.55
N LEU A 362 5.06 10.45 -4.68
CA LEU A 362 5.20 10.10 -3.26
C LEU A 362 5.87 8.72 -3.08
N GLN A 363 5.43 7.70 -3.83
CA GLN A 363 6.02 6.35 -3.81
C GLN A 363 7.37 6.24 -4.51
N GLY A 364 7.79 7.26 -5.23
CA GLY A 364 9.09 7.36 -5.90
C GLY A 364 10.14 8.13 -5.11
N LEU A 365 9.81 8.66 -3.93
CA LEU A 365 10.74 9.37 -3.08
C LEU A 365 11.95 8.48 -2.73
N GLY A 366 13.15 9.06 -2.83
CA GLY A 366 14.41 8.34 -2.69
C GLY A 366 14.93 7.65 -3.95
N ALA A 367 14.13 7.56 -5.04
CA ALA A 367 14.63 7.06 -6.33
C ALA A 367 15.64 8.01 -6.98
N PHE A 368 15.56 9.28 -6.68
CA PHE A 368 16.49 10.34 -7.11
C PHE A 368 16.89 11.18 -5.90
N ASP A 369 18.17 11.52 -5.81
CA ASP A 369 18.72 12.32 -4.71
C ASP A 369 18.15 13.75 -4.76
N GLU A 370 17.37 14.14 -3.75
CA GLU A 370 16.73 15.44 -3.68
C GLU A 370 17.71 16.59 -3.38
N THR A 371 18.94 16.32 -2.99
CA THR A 371 20.00 17.34 -2.85
C THR A 371 20.62 17.72 -4.21
N ASN A 372 20.35 16.94 -5.25
CA ASN A 372 20.84 17.20 -6.59
C ASN A 372 20.14 18.44 -7.19
N GLU A 373 20.87 19.29 -7.87
CA GLU A 373 20.34 20.52 -8.50
C GLU A 373 19.21 20.24 -9.52
N ARG A 374 19.25 19.04 -10.17
CA ARG A 374 18.23 18.59 -11.12
C ARG A 374 16.98 18.06 -10.46
N SER A 375 16.95 17.86 -9.13
CA SER A 375 15.74 17.44 -8.44
C SER A 375 14.70 18.56 -8.41
N LEU A 376 13.46 18.21 -8.75
CA LEU A 376 12.28 19.04 -8.59
C LEU A 376 11.45 18.64 -7.36
N HIS A 377 11.93 17.72 -6.54
CA HIS A 377 11.18 17.11 -5.43
C HIS A 377 9.89 16.40 -5.93
N MET A 378 8.97 16.13 -5.01
CA MET A 378 7.69 15.51 -5.33
C MET A 378 6.78 16.49 -6.11
N LEU A 379 6.01 15.96 -7.08
CA LEU A 379 4.97 16.71 -7.81
C LEU A 379 3.57 16.40 -7.27
N GLY A 380 2.58 17.09 -7.79
CA GLY A 380 1.16 16.81 -7.59
C GLY A 380 0.51 17.70 -6.54
N MET A 381 -0.59 17.23 -5.93
CA MET A 381 -1.47 18.02 -5.06
C MET A 381 -0.70 18.77 -3.97
N HIS A 382 0.22 18.11 -3.28
CA HIS A 382 1.07 18.67 -2.24
C HIS A 382 2.55 18.68 -2.64
N GLY A 383 2.81 18.57 -3.93
CA GLY A 383 4.16 18.64 -4.49
C GLY A 383 4.71 20.06 -4.52
N SER A 384 5.98 20.21 -4.90
CA SER A 384 6.60 21.51 -5.06
C SER A 384 5.94 22.30 -6.20
N ALA A 385 5.80 23.60 -6.00
CA ALA A 385 5.22 24.48 -7.02
C ALA A 385 6.00 24.42 -8.33
N TYR A 386 7.33 24.40 -8.23
CA TYR A 386 8.22 24.34 -9.39
C TYR A 386 8.16 22.99 -10.15
N ALA A 387 7.91 21.86 -9.47
CA ALA A 387 7.63 20.58 -10.16
C ALA A 387 6.32 20.68 -10.96
N ASN A 388 5.27 21.21 -10.34
CA ASN A 388 3.98 21.38 -10.98
C ASN A 388 4.04 22.32 -12.19
N PHE A 389 4.77 23.44 -12.09
CA PHE A 389 5.00 24.34 -13.23
C PHE A 389 5.83 23.64 -14.32
N ALA A 390 6.87 22.90 -13.96
CA ALA A 390 7.69 22.17 -14.91
C ALA A 390 6.86 21.13 -15.69
N MET A 391 5.99 20.36 -15.02
CA MET A 391 5.09 19.42 -15.68
C MET A 391 4.13 20.10 -16.68
N GLN A 392 3.63 21.29 -16.35
CA GLN A 392 2.72 22.03 -17.22
C GLN A 392 3.41 22.70 -18.43
N LYS A 393 4.70 23.02 -18.32
CA LYS A 393 5.49 23.74 -19.34
C LYS A 393 6.45 22.80 -20.12
N ALA A 394 6.63 21.55 -19.70
CA ALA A 394 7.45 20.57 -20.40
C ALA A 394 6.91 20.29 -21.83
N ASP A 395 7.79 20.20 -22.80
CA ASP A 395 7.47 19.72 -24.16
C ASP A 395 7.55 18.19 -24.28
N VAL A 396 8.38 17.54 -23.45
CA VAL A 396 8.48 16.08 -23.31
C VAL A 396 8.40 15.69 -21.85
N ILE A 397 7.50 14.78 -21.52
CA ILE A 397 7.41 14.14 -20.20
C ILE A 397 7.82 12.67 -20.34
N ILE A 398 8.81 12.26 -19.57
CA ILE A 398 9.33 10.87 -19.52
C ILE A 398 8.81 10.24 -18.24
N ALA A 399 7.68 9.53 -18.33
CA ALA A 399 7.06 8.86 -17.19
C ALA A 399 7.65 7.47 -17.03
N LEU A 400 8.34 7.23 -15.90
CA LEU A 400 9.07 6.00 -15.59
C LEU A 400 8.39 5.25 -14.45
N GLY A 401 7.65 4.17 -14.75
CA GLY A 401 7.00 3.35 -13.75
C GLY A 401 6.02 4.12 -12.84
N ALA A 402 5.28 5.05 -13.44
CA ALA A 402 4.29 5.91 -12.78
C ALA A 402 2.95 5.84 -13.53
N ARG A 403 1.83 5.93 -12.81
CA ARG A 403 0.48 5.59 -13.34
C ARG A 403 -0.46 6.79 -13.53
N PHE A 404 0.02 8.00 -13.34
CA PHE A 404 -0.78 9.23 -13.52
C PHE A 404 -2.05 9.27 -12.67
N ASP A 405 -1.94 9.00 -11.37
CA ASP A 405 -3.08 9.09 -10.45
C ASP A 405 -3.57 10.53 -10.28
N ASP A 406 -4.77 10.67 -9.70
CA ASP A 406 -5.46 11.97 -9.55
C ASP A 406 -4.70 12.95 -8.64
N ARG A 407 -3.94 12.46 -7.67
CA ARG A 407 -3.11 13.31 -6.78
C ARG A 407 -1.93 13.93 -7.54
N VAL A 408 -1.51 13.30 -8.63
CA VAL A 408 -0.43 13.79 -9.49
C VAL A 408 -0.95 14.66 -10.61
N THR A 409 -2.03 14.25 -11.29
CA THR A 409 -2.51 14.94 -12.49
C THR A 409 -3.38 16.18 -12.21
N GLY A 410 -4.04 16.21 -11.04
CA GLY A 410 -5.12 17.14 -10.82
C GLY A 410 -6.20 16.96 -11.91
N LYS A 411 -6.71 18.05 -12.49
CA LYS A 411 -7.68 18.00 -13.59
C LYS A 411 -7.03 17.48 -14.87
N VAL A 412 -7.34 16.24 -15.25
CA VAL A 412 -6.71 15.50 -16.38
C VAL A 412 -6.78 16.29 -17.71
N SER A 413 -7.90 16.99 -17.99
CA SER A 413 -8.06 17.75 -19.23
C SER A 413 -7.06 18.90 -19.37
N THR A 414 -6.56 19.44 -18.26
CA THR A 414 -5.59 20.55 -18.20
C THR A 414 -4.18 20.11 -17.82
N PHE A 415 -3.96 18.80 -17.67
CA PHE A 415 -2.65 18.25 -17.37
C PHE A 415 -1.72 18.28 -18.59
N ALA A 416 -0.47 18.71 -18.39
CA ALA A 416 0.61 18.72 -19.38
C ALA A 416 0.25 19.39 -20.73
N PRO A 417 -0.32 20.61 -20.73
CA PRO A 417 -0.83 21.24 -21.97
C PRO A 417 0.28 21.49 -23.00
N ALA A 418 1.49 21.83 -22.55
CA ALA A 418 2.62 22.09 -23.45
C ALA A 418 3.11 20.79 -24.12
N ALA A 419 3.18 19.66 -23.39
CA ALA A 419 3.53 18.37 -23.97
C ALA A 419 2.46 17.89 -24.97
N LYS A 420 1.17 18.06 -24.64
CA LYS A 420 0.06 17.75 -25.56
C LYS A 420 0.09 18.59 -26.83
N ALA A 421 0.42 19.88 -26.74
CA ALA A 421 0.59 20.74 -27.91
C ALA A 421 1.79 20.29 -28.75
N ALA A 422 2.93 20.04 -28.13
CA ALA A 422 4.14 19.55 -28.79
C ALA A 422 3.95 18.19 -29.47
N ALA A 423 3.12 17.31 -28.92
CA ALA A 423 2.75 16.03 -29.54
C ALA A 423 2.00 16.21 -30.85
N ARG A 424 1.04 17.14 -30.91
CA ARG A 424 0.30 17.47 -32.14
C ARG A 424 1.21 17.99 -33.25
N GLU A 425 2.31 18.62 -32.90
CA GLU A 425 3.31 19.16 -33.83
C GLU A 425 4.43 18.12 -34.14
N GLY A 426 4.33 16.91 -33.60
CA GLY A 426 5.33 15.83 -33.79
C GLY A 426 6.68 16.09 -33.12
N ARG A 427 6.82 17.08 -32.26
CA ARG A 427 8.11 17.48 -31.63
C ARG A 427 8.19 17.19 -30.14
N GLY A 428 7.15 16.62 -29.50
CA GLY A 428 7.12 16.36 -28.07
C GLY A 428 6.02 15.38 -27.68
N GLY A 429 5.63 15.37 -26.42
CA GLY A 429 4.57 14.51 -25.88
C GLY A 429 4.95 13.77 -24.62
N ILE A 430 4.18 12.76 -24.27
CA ILE A 430 4.39 11.90 -23.10
C ILE A 430 4.97 10.57 -23.57
N ILE A 431 6.11 10.19 -23.03
CA ILE A 431 6.71 8.84 -23.16
C ILE A 431 6.36 8.10 -21.87
N HIS A 432 5.65 6.96 -21.98
CA HIS A 432 5.16 6.23 -20.80
C HIS A 432 5.73 4.83 -20.73
N PHE A 433 6.65 4.61 -19.79
CA PHE A 433 7.20 3.29 -19.46
C PHE A 433 6.30 2.66 -18.38
N GLU A 434 5.59 1.59 -18.73
CA GLU A 434 4.61 0.96 -17.86
C GLU A 434 4.62 -0.56 -18.04
N ILE A 435 4.59 -1.29 -16.91
CA ILE A 435 4.60 -2.75 -16.91
C ILE A 435 3.21 -3.35 -17.13
N GLN A 436 2.15 -2.60 -16.80
CA GLN A 436 0.75 -3.04 -16.91
C GLN A 436 0.09 -2.51 -18.19
N PRO A 437 -0.22 -3.37 -19.17
CA PRO A 437 -0.84 -2.92 -20.44
C PRO A 437 -2.10 -2.08 -20.23
N LYS A 438 -2.94 -2.43 -19.24
CA LYS A 438 -4.18 -1.72 -18.93
C LYS A 438 -3.99 -0.29 -18.42
N ASN A 439 -2.78 0.11 -18.03
CA ASN A 439 -2.49 1.48 -17.57
C ASN A 439 -2.04 2.39 -18.71
N ILE A 440 -1.62 1.83 -19.84
CA ILE A 440 -1.28 2.62 -21.04
C ILE A 440 -2.55 3.31 -21.55
N ASN A 441 -2.47 4.61 -21.77
CA ASN A 441 -3.58 5.47 -22.26
C ASN A 441 -4.85 5.46 -21.36
N LYS A 442 -4.73 4.98 -20.11
CA LYS A 442 -5.86 4.93 -19.17
C LYS A 442 -6.27 6.28 -18.64
N VAL A 443 -5.30 7.15 -18.33
CA VAL A 443 -5.55 8.48 -17.73
C VAL A 443 -5.11 9.59 -18.69
N VAL A 444 -3.94 9.44 -19.27
CA VAL A 444 -3.38 10.39 -20.25
C VAL A 444 -2.91 9.63 -21.48
N ASP A 445 -3.04 10.24 -22.66
CA ASP A 445 -2.54 9.66 -23.90
C ASP A 445 -1.02 9.76 -23.95
N ALA A 446 -0.35 8.64 -24.17
CA ALA A 446 1.08 8.55 -24.38
C ALA A 446 1.41 8.69 -25.88
N GLN A 447 2.32 9.60 -26.21
CA GLN A 447 2.86 9.72 -27.59
C GLN A 447 3.68 8.50 -27.95
N ILE A 448 4.46 7.99 -26.99
CA ILE A 448 5.24 6.76 -27.15
C ILE A 448 5.00 5.88 -25.91
N PRO A 449 4.12 4.88 -26.00
CA PRO A 449 3.97 3.88 -24.96
C PRO A 449 5.13 2.87 -25.05
N ILE A 450 5.76 2.52 -23.92
CA ILE A 450 6.80 1.51 -23.81
C ILE A 450 6.37 0.51 -22.74
N LEU A 451 5.92 -0.64 -23.20
CA LEU A 451 5.45 -1.71 -22.32
C LEU A 451 6.64 -2.55 -21.81
N GLY A 452 6.57 -2.94 -20.53
CA GLY A 452 7.53 -3.84 -19.89
C GLY A 452 8.21 -3.24 -18.66
N ASP A 453 9.20 -3.96 -18.13
CA ASP A 453 9.95 -3.53 -16.96
C ASP A 453 10.70 -2.21 -17.22
N VAL A 454 10.47 -1.23 -16.38
CA VAL A 454 11.02 0.14 -16.55
C VAL A 454 12.55 0.15 -16.44
N VAL A 455 13.13 -0.71 -15.60
CA VAL A 455 14.59 -0.76 -15.38
C VAL A 455 15.28 -1.37 -16.60
N ALA A 456 14.74 -2.46 -17.15
CA ALA A 456 15.22 -3.07 -18.39
C ALA A 456 15.12 -2.10 -19.58
N ASN A 457 13.98 -1.41 -19.71
CA ASN A 457 13.77 -0.43 -20.77
C ASN A 457 14.68 0.81 -20.61
N MET A 458 14.92 1.29 -19.37
CA MET A 458 15.90 2.35 -19.12
C MET A 458 17.32 1.93 -19.50
N ALA A 459 17.71 0.69 -19.19
CA ALA A 459 19.04 0.18 -19.56
C ALA A 459 19.27 0.21 -21.08
N ALA A 460 18.22 -0.05 -21.88
CA ALA A 460 18.27 0.07 -23.32
C ALA A 460 18.25 1.54 -23.82
N LEU A 461 17.53 2.43 -23.10
CA LEU A 461 17.37 3.82 -23.48
C LEU A 461 18.63 4.67 -23.19
N VAL A 462 19.23 4.53 -22.01
CA VAL A 462 20.31 5.39 -21.52
C VAL A 462 21.48 5.52 -22.50
N PRO A 463 21.98 4.44 -23.17
CA PRO A 463 23.07 4.55 -24.14
C PRO A 463 22.76 5.46 -25.34
N LEU A 464 21.49 5.61 -25.70
CA LEU A 464 21.03 6.38 -26.87
C LEU A 464 20.76 7.86 -26.56
N ILE A 465 20.92 8.27 -25.31
CA ILE A 465 20.66 9.65 -24.89
C ILE A 465 21.90 10.52 -25.15
N GLU A 466 21.67 11.65 -25.77
CA GLU A 466 22.66 12.67 -26.08
C GLU A 466 22.52 13.86 -25.12
N GLY A 467 23.65 14.45 -24.76
CA GLY A 467 23.67 15.61 -23.88
C GLY A 467 23.23 16.89 -24.59
N ALA A 468 22.33 17.65 -23.96
CA ALA A 468 21.96 18.99 -24.42
C ALA A 468 22.03 19.98 -23.26
N PRO A 469 22.52 21.21 -23.48
CA PRO A 469 22.76 22.15 -22.37
C PRO A 469 21.48 22.64 -21.68
N ARG A 470 20.35 22.77 -22.37
CA ARG A 470 19.02 23.22 -21.89
C ARG A 470 19.06 24.40 -20.89
N ARG A 471 19.94 25.37 -21.15
CA ARG A 471 20.26 26.49 -20.21
C ARG A 471 19.03 27.29 -19.82
N GLU A 472 18.20 27.68 -20.79
CA GLU A 472 16.98 28.46 -20.54
C GLU A 472 15.98 27.70 -19.65
N TRP A 473 15.85 26.39 -19.86
CA TRP A 473 14.99 25.55 -19.05
C TRP A 473 15.42 25.50 -17.59
N PHE A 474 16.70 25.26 -17.34
CA PHE A 474 17.24 25.27 -15.98
C PHE A 474 17.25 26.66 -15.35
N SER A 475 17.45 27.73 -16.12
CA SER A 475 17.31 29.10 -15.62
C SER A 475 15.88 29.36 -15.11
N LYS A 476 14.87 28.94 -15.88
CA LYS A 476 13.47 29.11 -15.48
C LYS A 476 13.11 28.27 -14.26
N ILE A 477 13.60 27.04 -14.18
CA ILE A 477 13.41 26.18 -13.00
C ILE A 477 14.07 26.82 -11.76
N LYS A 478 15.28 27.36 -11.90
CA LYS A 478 15.97 28.05 -10.80
C LYS A 478 15.22 29.27 -10.31
N GLU A 479 14.63 30.04 -11.22
CA GLU A 479 13.74 31.17 -10.89
C GLU A 479 12.56 30.71 -10.05
N TRP A 480 11.83 29.66 -10.50
CA TRP A 480 10.68 29.12 -9.76
C TRP A 480 11.07 28.53 -8.39
N LYS A 481 12.22 27.85 -8.28
CA LYS A 481 12.71 27.34 -6.98
C LYS A 481 12.96 28.48 -6.00
N LYS A 482 13.44 29.63 -6.47
CA LYS A 482 13.69 30.82 -5.63
C LYS A 482 12.39 31.51 -5.24
N GLU A 483 11.43 31.58 -6.17
CA GLU A 483 10.16 32.32 -6.01
C GLU A 483 9.14 31.54 -5.18
N TYR A 484 9.09 30.22 -5.36
CA TYR A 484 8.07 29.33 -4.78
C TYR A 484 8.67 28.17 -3.95
N PRO A 485 9.53 28.43 -2.95
CA PRO A 485 10.07 27.36 -2.11
C PRO A 485 8.97 26.75 -1.22
N PHE A 486 9.19 25.54 -0.73
CA PHE A 486 8.45 25.09 0.45
C PHE A 486 8.72 26.07 1.60
N THR A 487 7.69 26.55 2.25
CA THR A 487 7.82 27.58 3.28
C THR A 487 6.71 27.48 4.32
N TYR A 488 7.01 27.94 5.52
CA TYR A 488 6.08 28.12 6.64
C TYR A 488 6.62 29.23 7.54
N VAL A 489 5.83 29.66 8.53
CA VAL A 489 6.27 30.62 9.54
C VAL A 489 6.68 29.86 10.80
N LYS A 490 7.94 29.99 11.21
CA LYS A 490 8.44 29.31 12.44
C LYS A 490 7.66 29.78 13.66
N SER A 491 7.55 28.89 14.65
CA SER A 491 6.92 29.20 15.93
C SER A 491 7.71 30.25 16.71
N GLY A 492 6.99 31.10 17.43
CA GLY A 492 7.56 32.04 18.38
C GLY A 492 7.95 31.36 19.70
N LYS A 493 8.72 32.08 20.52
CA LYS A 493 9.16 31.58 21.82
C LYS A 493 7.95 31.25 22.72
N GLY A 494 7.90 30.03 23.21
CA GLY A 494 6.81 29.53 24.09
C GLY A 494 5.52 29.14 23.36
N GLU A 495 5.47 29.28 22.03
CA GLU A 495 4.35 28.78 21.22
C GLU A 495 4.46 27.26 20.99
N LYS A 496 3.35 26.63 20.59
CA LYS A 496 3.39 25.27 20.06
C LYS A 496 4.22 25.24 18.79
N MET A 497 5.06 24.20 18.65
CA MET A 497 5.91 24.07 17.48
C MET A 497 5.09 23.77 16.21
N LYS A 498 5.61 24.17 15.06
CA LYS A 498 5.03 23.80 13.77
C LYS A 498 5.40 22.35 13.44
N PRO A 499 4.50 21.58 12.82
CA PRO A 499 4.82 20.21 12.39
C PRO A 499 6.05 20.13 11.47
N GLN A 500 6.23 21.13 10.62
CA GLN A 500 7.40 21.24 9.71
C GLN A 500 8.72 21.37 10.49
N GLU A 501 8.74 22.11 11.61
CA GLU A 501 9.93 22.23 12.46
C GLU A 501 10.38 20.88 13.00
N VAL A 502 9.42 20.03 13.37
CA VAL A 502 9.73 18.68 13.88
C VAL A 502 10.35 17.81 12.79
N VAL A 503 9.84 17.89 11.55
CA VAL A 503 10.40 17.15 10.41
C VAL A 503 11.76 17.69 10.00
N GLU A 504 11.95 19.02 10.00
CA GLU A 504 13.25 19.66 9.71
C GLU A 504 14.31 19.32 10.78
N GLU A 505 13.93 19.21 12.05
CA GLU A 505 14.84 18.80 13.10
C GLU A 505 15.26 17.33 12.95
N LEU A 506 14.32 16.44 12.59
CA LEU A 506 14.65 15.06 12.22
C LEU A 506 15.61 15.01 11.03
N GLU A 507 15.36 15.82 10.00
CA GLU A 507 16.25 15.97 8.84
C GLU A 507 17.65 16.41 9.27
N ALA A 508 17.74 17.48 10.06
CA ALA A 508 19.00 18.06 10.49
C ALA A 508 19.87 17.05 11.27
N GLN A 509 19.25 16.25 12.16
CA GLN A 509 19.97 15.25 12.97
C GLN A 509 20.25 13.93 12.25
N THR A 510 19.67 13.71 11.05
CA THR A 510 19.87 12.47 10.27
C THR A 510 20.57 12.70 8.92
N LYS A 511 20.83 13.93 8.51
CA LYS A 511 21.37 14.29 7.19
C LYS A 511 22.66 13.55 6.82
N ASP A 512 23.57 13.35 7.78
CA ASP A 512 24.87 12.72 7.53
C ASP A 512 24.83 11.17 7.58
N LYS A 513 23.66 10.59 7.91
CA LYS A 513 23.42 9.14 8.02
C LYS A 513 22.18 8.67 7.29
N LYS A 514 21.77 9.37 6.24
CA LYS A 514 20.56 9.08 5.44
C LYS A 514 20.48 7.64 4.95
N GLY A 515 21.62 7.05 4.59
CA GLY A 515 21.71 5.65 4.17
C GLY A 515 21.31 4.65 5.25
N ASP A 516 21.36 5.05 6.53
CA ASP A 516 21.03 4.22 7.68
C ASP A 516 19.64 4.49 8.27
N VAL A 517 18.88 5.42 7.68
CA VAL A 517 17.55 5.80 8.16
C VAL A 517 16.48 5.35 7.17
N ILE A 518 15.41 4.77 7.71
CA ILE A 518 14.17 4.49 6.99
C ILE A 518 13.06 5.25 7.72
N VAL A 519 12.22 5.94 6.96
CA VAL A 519 11.07 6.66 7.50
C VAL A 519 9.79 6.00 7.03
N SER A 520 9.00 5.51 7.98
CA SER A 520 7.60 5.14 7.75
C SER A 520 6.71 6.34 8.04
N THR A 521 5.53 6.41 7.45
CA THR A 521 4.55 7.43 7.83
C THR A 521 3.17 6.84 7.97
N GLY A 522 2.40 7.35 8.94
CA GLY A 522 0.95 7.27 8.88
C GLY A 522 0.38 8.09 7.72
N VAL A 523 -0.94 8.26 7.67
CA VAL A 523 -1.60 8.98 6.59
C VAL A 523 -2.30 10.23 7.11
N GLY A 524 -1.94 11.39 6.54
CA GLY A 524 -2.46 12.69 6.90
C GLY A 524 -1.54 13.83 6.51
N GLN A 525 -1.66 14.97 7.18
CA GLN A 525 -0.77 16.12 6.96
C GLN A 525 0.70 15.78 7.24
N HIS A 526 0.96 15.02 8.30
CA HIS A 526 2.30 14.56 8.68
C HIS A 526 3.02 13.79 7.56
N GLN A 527 2.30 12.97 6.80
CA GLN A 527 2.81 12.28 5.62
C GLN A 527 3.30 13.27 4.55
N MET A 528 2.53 14.32 4.31
CA MET A 528 2.89 15.34 3.33
C MET A 528 4.04 16.22 3.80
N TRP A 529 4.08 16.61 5.08
CA TRP A 529 5.23 17.34 5.63
C TRP A 529 6.50 16.50 5.62
N ALA A 530 6.42 15.19 5.91
CA ALA A 530 7.54 14.27 5.73
C ALA A 530 8.02 14.25 4.27
N ALA A 531 7.10 14.19 3.30
CA ALA A 531 7.44 14.22 1.88
C ALA A 531 8.07 15.54 1.43
N GLN A 532 7.70 16.70 2.03
CA GLN A 532 8.14 18.04 1.65
C GLN A 532 9.43 18.49 2.34
N PHE A 533 9.58 18.22 3.64
CA PHE A 533 10.63 18.82 4.49
C PHE A 533 11.72 17.83 4.89
N TYR A 534 11.51 16.51 4.79
CA TYR A 534 12.57 15.52 4.86
C TYR A 534 13.20 15.35 3.47
N ARG A 535 14.55 15.34 3.38
CA ARG A 535 15.25 15.20 2.08
C ARG A 535 15.51 13.73 1.77
N TRP A 536 14.92 13.26 0.67
CA TRP A 536 14.98 11.89 0.24
C TRP A 536 16.16 11.64 -0.70
N THR A 537 17.15 10.89 -0.22
CA THR A 537 18.41 10.69 -0.95
C THR A 537 18.73 9.24 -1.25
N HIS A 538 18.03 8.31 -0.59
CA HIS A 538 18.30 6.88 -0.71
C HIS A 538 17.04 6.09 -1.11
N PRO A 539 17.20 5.09 -2.00
CA PRO A 539 16.08 4.25 -2.42
C PRO A 539 15.54 3.40 -1.26
N ARG A 540 14.24 3.12 -1.29
CA ARG A 540 13.53 2.31 -0.29
C ARG A 540 13.64 2.84 1.15
N SER A 541 13.93 4.13 1.31
CA SER A 541 13.97 4.80 2.62
C SER A 541 12.62 5.40 3.05
N MET A 542 11.66 5.54 2.12
CA MET A 542 10.28 5.97 2.37
C MET A 542 9.34 4.77 2.38
N VAL A 543 8.60 4.58 3.46
CA VAL A 543 7.59 3.53 3.64
C VAL A 543 6.26 4.20 3.95
N THR A 544 5.31 4.18 3.02
CA THR A 544 4.06 4.93 3.18
C THR A 544 2.93 4.33 2.35
N SER A 545 1.69 4.45 2.81
CA SER A 545 0.49 4.14 2.04
C SER A 545 0.18 5.31 1.10
N GLY A 546 0.43 5.16 -0.19
CA GLY A 546 0.27 6.24 -1.15
C GLY A 546 -0.98 6.11 -2.03
N GLY A 547 -1.35 4.90 -2.38
CA GLY A 547 -2.46 4.65 -3.31
C GLY A 547 -3.82 4.54 -2.62
N LEU A 548 -3.90 3.85 -1.50
CA LEU A 548 -5.13 3.74 -0.71
C LEU A 548 -5.23 4.86 0.33
N GLY A 549 -4.12 5.21 0.97
CA GLY A 549 -4.10 6.24 2.00
C GLY A 549 -4.63 5.74 3.34
N THR A 550 -4.12 4.61 3.81
CA THR A 550 -4.59 3.90 4.99
C THR A 550 -4.05 4.54 6.27
N MET A 551 -4.89 5.23 7.02
CA MET A 551 -4.57 5.65 8.39
C MET A 551 -4.32 4.41 9.27
N GLY A 552 -3.33 4.50 10.18
CA GLY A 552 -2.90 3.36 10.99
C GLY A 552 -1.84 2.48 10.31
N PHE A 553 -1.39 2.82 9.11
CA PHE A 553 -0.33 2.11 8.38
C PHE A 553 1.05 2.29 9.05
N GLY A 554 1.35 3.50 9.58
CA GLY A 554 2.70 3.95 9.94
C GLY A 554 3.45 3.03 10.88
N LEU A 555 2.95 2.83 12.10
CA LEU A 555 3.58 2.01 13.13
C LEU A 555 3.77 0.53 12.73
N PRO A 556 2.74 -0.22 12.28
CA PRO A 556 2.96 -1.61 11.90
C PRO A 556 3.91 -1.74 10.70
N ALA A 557 3.85 -0.85 9.71
CA ALA A 557 4.78 -0.85 8.60
C ALA A 557 6.22 -0.54 9.04
N ALA A 558 6.42 0.35 10.01
CA ALA A 558 7.72 0.61 10.63
C ALA A 558 8.28 -0.64 11.33
N ILE A 559 7.43 -1.40 12.04
CA ILE A 559 7.81 -2.69 12.65
C ILE A 559 8.32 -3.65 11.57
N GLY A 560 7.56 -3.84 10.50
CA GLY A 560 7.98 -4.66 9.36
C GLY A 560 9.26 -4.19 8.68
N ALA A 561 9.42 -2.88 8.49
CA ALA A 561 10.63 -2.26 7.97
C ALA A 561 11.85 -2.50 8.87
N LYS A 562 11.66 -2.45 10.20
CA LYS A 562 12.71 -2.72 11.18
C LYS A 562 13.11 -4.21 11.20
N VAL A 563 12.15 -5.12 11.04
CA VAL A 563 12.41 -6.56 10.87
C VAL A 563 13.22 -6.80 9.58
N ALA A 564 12.89 -6.13 8.47
CA ALA A 564 13.64 -6.23 7.22
C ALA A 564 15.06 -5.63 7.30
N ALA A 565 15.27 -4.62 8.13
CA ALA A 565 16.53 -3.90 8.25
C ALA A 565 16.90 -3.62 9.72
N PRO A 566 17.24 -4.64 10.52
CA PRO A 566 17.35 -4.54 11.99
C PRO A 566 18.47 -3.58 12.45
N LYS A 567 19.49 -3.35 11.63
CA LYS A 567 20.59 -2.44 11.96
C LYS A 567 20.26 -0.97 11.71
N LYS A 568 19.29 -0.68 10.81
CA LYS A 568 18.93 0.70 10.46
C LYS A 568 18.08 1.36 11.55
N ILE A 569 18.11 2.67 11.58
CA ILE A 569 17.19 3.50 12.35
C ILE A 569 15.88 3.56 11.56
N VAL A 570 14.79 3.07 12.14
CA VAL A 570 13.46 3.15 11.54
C VAL A 570 12.62 4.11 12.34
N VAL A 571 12.19 5.20 11.70
CA VAL A 571 11.36 6.25 12.31
C VAL A 571 9.97 6.17 11.67
N ASP A 572 8.94 6.10 12.51
CA ASP A 572 7.55 6.28 12.10
C ASP A 572 7.13 7.71 12.39
N ILE A 573 6.83 8.50 11.38
CA ILE A 573 6.24 9.83 11.52
C ILE A 573 4.73 9.69 11.41
N ASP A 574 4.03 9.80 12.52
CA ASP A 574 2.59 9.61 12.54
C ASP A 574 1.85 10.82 13.14
N GLY A 575 0.59 11.02 12.76
CA GLY A 575 -0.32 11.92 13.44
C GLY A 575 -1.07 11.18 14.53
N ASP A 576 -1.49 11.91 15.56
CA ASP A 576 -2.23 11.36 16.70
C ASP A 576 -3.45 10.52 16.31
N ALA A 577 -4.20 10.94 15.29
CA ALA A 577 -5.38 10.22 14.80
C ALA A 577 -5.01 8.91 14.09
N SER A 578 -4.00 8.93 13.22
CA SER A 578 -3.55 7.74 12.49
C SER A 578 -2.88 6.75 13.42
N PHE A 579 -1.97 7.22 14.27
CA PHE A 579 -1.31 6.41 15.31
C PHE A 579 -2.32 5.68 16.22
N SER A 580 -3.38 6.36 16.64
CA SER A 580 -4.40 5.78 17.54
C SER A 580 -5.08 4.53 16.99
N MET A 581 -5.16 4.39 15.65
CA MET A 581 -5.83 3.24 15.01
C MET A 581 -5.08 1.92 15.21
N THR A 582 -3.75 1.97 15.36
CA THR A 582 -2.88 0.78 15.50
C THR A 582 -1.89 0.89 16.66
N ALA A 583 -2.12 1.78 17.59
CA ALA A 583 -1.26 2.04 18.76
C ALA A 583 -0.94 0.77 19.56
N MET A 584 -1.83 -0.23 19.55
CA MET A 584 -1.62 -1.51 20.24
C MET A 584 -0.39 -2.28 19.73
N GLU A 585 0.08 -2.00 18.51
CA GLU A 585 1.29 -2.62 17.98
C GLU A 585 2.59 -2.15 18.68
N LEU A 586 2.53 -1.11 19.52
CA LEU A 586 3.62 -0.81 20.48
C LEU A 586 3.92 -2.02 21.38
N ALA A 587 2.87 -2.75 21.80
CA ALA A 587 3.06 -3.97 22.60
C ALA A 587 3.73 -5.09 21.78
N THR A 588 3.49 -5.15 20.48
CA THR A 588 4.20 -6.07 19.58
C THR A 588 5.69 -5.69 19.48
N ALA A 589 6.00 -4.41 19.23
CA ALA A 589 7.37 -3.93 19.18
C ALA A 589 8.12 -4.17 20.50
N SER A 590 7.45 -3.95 21.64
CA SER A 590 8.00 -4.21 22.97
C SER A 590 8.28 -5.69 23.20
N GLN A 591 7.31 -6.58 22.89
CA GLN A 591 7.42 -8.02 23.09
C GLN A 591 8.62 -8.64 22.36
N TYR A 592 8.87 -8.20 21.13
CA TYR A 592 9.93 -8.75 20.28
C TYR A 592 11.20 -7.91 20.28
N SER A 593 11.28 -6.86 21.11
CA SER A 593 12.42 -5.93 21.13
C SER A 593 12.73 -5.38 19.74
N ILE A 594 11.68 -4.98 18.99
CA ILE A 594 11.81 -4.38 17.67
C ILE A 594 11.97 -2.86 17.83
N GLY A 595 13.18 -2.37 17.66
CA GLY A 595 13.58 -0.99 17.97
C GLY A 595 13.07 0.05 16.97
N VAL A 596 11.77 0.18 16.83
CA VAL A 596 11.13 1.27 16.08
C VAL A 596 11.10 2.56 16.89
N LYS A 597 11.25 3.68 16.21
CA LYS A 597 11.18 5.03 16.78
C LYS A 597 9.93 5.71 16.28
N VAL A 598 8.95 5.95 17.17
CA VAL A 598 7.64 6.51 16.81
C VAL A 598 7.60 8.00 17.16
N LEU A 599 7.48 8.84 16.15
CA LEU A 599 7.40 10.30 16.24
C LEU A 599 5.96 10.72 16.00
N ILE A 600 5.24 11.07 17.07
CA ILE A 600 3.83 11.46 17.01
C ILE A 600 3.73 12.99 16.93
N LEU A 601 3.12 13.49 15.85
CA LEU A 601 2.73 14.90 15.70
C LEU A 601 1.32 15.06 16.24
N ASN A 602 1.19 15.45 17.52
CA ASN A 602 -0.09 15.54 18.21
C ASN A 602 -0.66 16.95 18.12
N ASN A 603 -1.68 17.15 17.30
CA ASN A 603 -2.42 18.40 17.18
C ASN A 603 -3.87 18.30 17.68
N GLU A 604 -4.29 17.14 18.18
CA GLU A 604 -5.65 16.84 18.68
C GLU A 604 -6.74 16.95 17.60
N PHE A 605 -6.37 16.74 16.31
CA PHE A 605 -7.28 16.79 15.19
C PHE A 605 -6.94 15.77 14.10
N GLN A 606 -7.96 15.38 13.36
CA GLN A 606 -7.76 14.78 12.03
C GLN A 606 -7.36 15.89 11.06
N GLY A 607 -6.06 16.26 11.08
CA GLY A 607 -5.57 17.52 10.54
C GLY A 607 -5.82 17.73 9.05
N MET A 608 -5.72 16.68 8.22
CA MET A 608 -6.02 16.80 6.78
C MET A 608 -7.52 17.07 6.53
N VAL A 609 -8.41 16.42 7.30
CA VAL A 609 -9.86 16.65 7.20
C VAL A 609 -10.21 18.04 7.71
N LEU A 610 -9.58 18.49 8.82
CA LEU A 610 -9.69 19.86 9.32
C LEU A 610 -9.31 20.87 8.25
N GLN A 611 -8.18 20.70 7.57
CA GLN A 611 -7.73 21.58 6.48
C GLN A 611 -8.76 21.69 5.35
N TRP A 612 -9.38 20.57 4.95
CA TRP A 612 -10.44 20.59 3.93
C TRP A 612 -11.69 21.32 4.43
N GLN A 613 -12.09 21.11 5.69
CA GLN A 613 -13.24 21.80 6.30
C GLN A 613 -12.96 23.30 6.42
N ASP A 614 -11.74 23.68 6.72
CA ASP A 614 -11.32 25.07 6.81
C ASP A 614 -11.36 25.77 5.44
N LEU A 615 -10.78 25.14 4.40
CA LEU A 615 -10.62 25.74 3.09
C LEU A 615 -11.90 25.68 2.24
N PHE A 616 -12.76 24.68 2.40
CA PHE A 616 -13.84 24.39 1.44
C PHE A 616 -15.23 24.24 2.07
N TYR A 617 -15.33 24.17 3.41
CA TYR A 617 -16.60 23.96 4.13
C TYR A 617 -16.90 25.04 5.16
N GLU A 618 -16.43 26.28 4.97
CA GLU A 618 -16.74 27.45 5.80
C GLU A 618 -16.47 27.21 7.30
N LYS A 619 -15.38 26.48 7.61
CA LYS A 619 -14.96 26.14 8.97
C LYS A 619 -16.02 25.35 9.77
N ARG A 620 -16.86 24.58 9.09
CA ARG A 620 -17.80 23.66 9.75
C ARG A 620 -17.05 22.37 10.14
N TYR A 621 -16.40 22.38 11.29
CA TYR A 621 -15.58 21.29 11.81
C TYR A 621 -16.47 20.16 12.37
N SER A 622 -16.84 19.21 11.52
CA SER A 622 -17.67 18.07 11.88
C SER A 622 -16.79 16.86 12.21
N HIS A 623 -16.78 16.46 13.49
CA HIS A 623 -16.13 15.23 13.99
C HIS A 623 -14.63 15.09 13.67
N THR A 624 -13.89 16.19 13.61
CA THR A 624 -12.45 16.21 13.34
C THR A 624 -11.60 16.48 14.57
N ARG A 625 -12.20 17.08 15.62
CA ARG A 625 -11.51 17.27 16.92
C ARG A 625 -11.42 15.93 17.66
N MET A 626 -10.27 15.65 18.22
CA MET A 626 -10.00 14.46 19.02
C MET A 626 -9.70 14.84 20.48
N THR A 627 -10.08 13.96 21.40
CA THR A 627 -9.58 13.96 22.77
C THR A 627 -8.70 12.73 22.91
N ASN A 628 -7.40 12.94 22.89
CA ASN A 628 -6.42 11.85 22.88
C ASN A 628 -6.18 11.31 24.30
N PRO A 629 -5.80 10.03 24.44
CA PRO A 629 -5.17 9.54 25.66
C PRO A 629 -3.83 10.23 25.87
N ASP A 630 -3.27 10.14 27.07
CA ASP A 630 -1.87 10.49 27.28
C ASP A 630 -0.98 9.42 26.61
N PHE A 631 -0.42 9.74 25.44
CA PHE A 631 0.39 8.79 24.65
C PHE A 631 1.67 8.38 25.36
N VAL A 632 2.24 9.22 26.23
CA VAL A 632 3.41 8.85 27.04
C VAL A 632 3.04 7.78 28.07
N LEU A 633 1.90 7.92 28.74
CA LEU A 633 1.40 6.91 29.67
C LEU A 633 0.99 5.62 28.94
N LEU A 634 0.34 5.74 27.78
CA LEU A 634 -0.04 4.61 26.94
C LEU A 634 1.20 3.79 26.52
N ALA A 635 2.24 4.44 26.01
CA ALA A 635 3.48 3.79 25.61
C ALA A 635 4.15 3.08 26.79
N LYS A 636 4.22 3.75 27.96
CA LYS A 636 4.77 3.16 29.19
C LYS A 636 3.98 1.93 29.65
N ALA A 637 2.65 1.96 29.55
CA ALA A 637 1.79 0.84 29.88
C ALA A 637 2.05 -0.40 28.97
N MET A 638 2.54 -0.17 27.74
CA MET A 638 2.94 -1.20 26.79
C MET A 638 4.43 -1.57 26.88
N GLY A 639 5.16 -1.08 27.91
CA GLY A 639 6.58 -1.38 28.11
C GLY A 639 7.52 -0.63 27.17
N VAL A 640 7.08 0.51 26.62
CA VAL A 640 7.84 1.35 25.67
C VAL A 640 8.28 2.64 26.35
N HIS A 641 9.57 2.99 26.18
CA HIS A 641 10.07 4.29 26.64
C HIS A 641 9.41 5.43 25.85
N ALA A 642 9.04 6.52 26.55
CA ALA A 642 8.34 7.62 25.91
C ALA A 642 8.77 8.99 26.45
N ILE A 643 8.88 9.92 25.54
CA ILE A 643 9.35 11.29 25.68
C ILE A 643 8.24 12.22 25.20
N ARG A 644 8.04 13.36 25.87
CA ARG A 644 7.15 14.42 25.40
C ARG A 644 7.95 15.69 25.14
N CYS A 645 7.71 16.33 24.00
CA CYS A 645 8.23 17.62 23.60
C CYS A 645 7.07 18.61 23.47
N ARG A 646 7.14 19.75 24.18
CA ARG A 646 6.02 20.71 24.27
C ARG A 646 6.19 21.96 23.43
N ASN A 647 7.43 22.33 23.11
CA ASN A 647 7.76 23.56 22.39
C ASN A 647 9.03 23.39 21.55
N ALA A 648 9.30 24.37 20.69
CA ALA A 648 10.43 24.34 19.77
C ALA A 648 11.79 24.38 20.48
N GLU A 649 11.87 25.00 21.67
CA GLU A 649 13.13 25.11 22.43
C GLU A 649 13.60 23.74 22.95
N GLU A 650 12.66 22.85 23.33
CA GLU A 650 12.98 21.49 23.77
C GLU A 650 13.34 20.55 22.61
N LEU A 651 12.88 20.86 21.41
CA LEU A 651 12.88 19.94 20.27
C LEU A 651 14.25 19.36 19.93
N PRO A 652 15.35 20.14 19.80
CA PRO A 652 16.66 19.59 19.42
C PRO A 652 17.17 18.56 20.43
N ALA A 653 17.02 18.85 21.73
CA ALA A 653 17.47 17.95 22.78
C ALA A 653 16.60 16.68 22.84
N LYS A 654 15.29 16.80 22.72
CA LYS A 654 14.35 15.67 22.74
C LYS A 654 14.46 14.79 21.49
N MET A 655 14.70 15.38 20.33
CA MET A 655 14.96 14.64 19.09
C MET A 655 16.28 13.86 19.19
N LYS A 656 17.31 14.45 19.78
CA LYS A 656 18.58 13.76 20.03
C LYS A 656 18.39 12.57 20.99
N GLU A 657 17.73 12.78 22.14
CA GLU A 657 17.40 11.71 23.09
C GLU A 657 16.65 10.56 22.40
N PHE A 658 15.67 10.88 21.57
CA PHE A 658 14.88 9.94 20.78
C PHE A 658 15.71 9.14 19.78
N LEU A 659 16.55 9.80 18.99
CA LEU A 659 17.37 9.16 17.97
C LEU A 659 18.52 8.33 18.54
N GLU A 660 19.11 8.76 19.65
CA GLU A 660 20.19 8.06 20.34
C GLU A 660 19.72 6.95 21.29
N TYR A 661 18.41 6.85 21.55
CA TYR A 661 17.87 5.75 22.34
C TYR A 661 18.23 4.40 21.71
N ASP A 662 18.37 3.38 22.54
CA ASP A 662 18.75 2.00 22.15
C ASP A 662 17.99 1.53 20.90
N ASN A 663 18.75 1.30 19.81
CA ASN A 663 18.17 0.95 18.50
C ASN A 663 17.56 -0.48 18.47
N SER A 664 17.72 -1.26 19.53
CA SER A 664 17.07 -2.58 19.71
C SER A 664 15.74 -2.50 20.47
N LYS A 665 15.36 -1.32 21.00
CA LYS A 665 14.14 -1.12 21.78
C LYS A 665 13.24 -0.05 21.18
N PRO A 666 11.92 -0.23 21.24
CA PRO A 666 11.00 0.80 20.78
C PRO A 666 11.02 2.03 21.67
N VAL A 667 10.81 3.21 21.07
CA VAL A 667 10.69 4.49 21.77
C VAL A 667 9.67 5.38 21.09
N VAL A 668 8.93 6.15 21.88
CA VAL A 668 7.94 7.14 21.42
C VAL A 668 8.42 8.56 21.76
N LEU A 669 8.38 9.47 20.78
CA LEU A 669 8.49 10.90 20.97
C LEU A 669 7.17 11.57 20.57
N GLU A 670 6.42 12.08 21.54
CA GLU A 670 5.21 12.87 21.30
C GLU A 670 5.57 14.35 21.23
N CYS A 671 5.30 14.99 20.08
CA CYS A 671 5.48 16.41 19.85
C CYS A 671 4.12 17.12 19.81
N MET A 672 3.90 18.07 20.73
CA MET A 672 2.68 18.89 20.78
C MET A 672 2.77 19.99 19.72
N VAL A 673 2.05 19.83 18.61
CA VAL A 673 2.16 20.72 17.45
C VAL A 673 0.92 21.59 17.24
N GLU A 674 1.08 22.65 16.43
CA GLU A 674 0.02 23.58 16.09
C GLU A 674 -1.05 22.91 15.20
N LYS A 675 -2.33 23.14 15.49
CA LYS A 675 -3.46 22.53 14.77
C LYS A 675 -3.87 23.28 13.50
N ASP A 676 -3.64 24.59 13.46
CA ASP A 676 -4.11 25.47 12.37
C ASP A 676 -3.10 25.53 11.20
N GLU A 677 -2.07 24.71 11.25
CA GLU A 677 -1.07 24.61 10.18
C GLU A 677 -1.61 23.77 9.01
N HIS A 678 -1.50 24.32 7.80
CA HIS A 678 -1.97 23.65 6.58
C HIS A 678 -0.80 23.20 5.70
N VAL A 679 -1.03 22.14 4.95
CA VAL A 679 -0.06 21.66 3.94
C VAL A 679 -0.17 22.51 2.70
N PHE A 680 0.89 23.25 2.38
CA PHE A 680 1.05 24.02 1.16
C PHE A 680 2.34 23.64 0.43
N PRO A 681 2.37 23.69 -0.95
CA PRO A 681 1.26 23.97 -1.86
C PRO A 681 0.14 22.95 -1.78
N MET A 682 -1.06 23.34 -2.26
CA MET A 682 -2.19 22.44 -2.42
C MET A 682 -2.90 22.72 -3.75
N VAL A 683 -3.06 21.71 -4.60
CA VAL A 683 -3.91 21.81 -5.80
C VAL A 683 -5.33 21.41 -5.40
N PRO A 684 -6.31 22.34 -5.42
CA PRO A 684 -7.70 22.01 -5.09
C PRO A 684 -8.29 20.98 -6.08
N ALA A 685 -9.27 20.20 -5.61
CA ALA A 685 -9.97 19.26 -6.47
C ALA A 685 -10.55 19.93 -7.74
N GLY A 686 -10.35 19.31 -8.89
CA GLY A 686 -10.83 19.84 -10.18
C GLY A 686 -10.02 21.01 -10.75
N LYS A 687 -8.91 21.41 -10.12
CA LYS A 687 -8.00 22.45 -10.60
C LYS A 687 -6.80 21.88 -11.36
N ALA A 688 -6.19 22.69 -12.21
CA ALA A 688 -4.92 22.35 -12.86
C ALA A 688 -3.75 22.47 -11.90
N LEU A 689 -2.62 21.79 -12.18
CA LEU A 689 -1.44 21.81 -11.32
C LEU A 689 -0.89 23.23 -11.04
N HIS A 690 -1.01 24.14 -11.99
CA HIS A 690 -0.55 25.54 -11.82
C HIS A 690 -1.55 26.43 -11.06
N GLU A 691 -2.78 25.95 -10.81
CA GLU A 691 -3.78 26.65 -10.00
C GLU A 691 -3.68 26.26 -8.50
N GLN A 692 -2.48 25.94 -8.05
CA GLN A 692 -2.21 25.53 -6.68
C GLN A 692 -2.35 26.71 -5.69
N LEU A 693 -2.87 26.40 -4.51
CA LEU A 693 -2.85 27.31 -3.37
C LEU A 693 -1.45 27.32 -2.78
N LEU A 694 -0.83 28.49 -2.72
CA LEU A 694 0.48 28.71 -2.10
C LEU A 694 0.32 29.11 -0.63
N HIS A 695 1.40 29.01 0.14
CA HIS A 695 1.43 29.49 1.51
C HIS A 695 1.10 31.02 1.54
N PRO A 696 0.35 31.53 2.53
CA PRO A 696 -0.06 32.94 2.59
C PRO A 696 1.08 33.94 2.42
N THR A 697 2.26 33.67 3.00
CA THR A 697 3.44 34.56 2.87
C THR A 697 3.95 34.72 1.43
N LEU A 698 3.75 33.72 0.58
CA LEU A 698 4.10 33.80 -0.86
C LEU A 698 3.02 34.54 -1.66
N ARG A 699 1.74 34.44 -1.26
CA ARG A 699 0.64 35.18 -1.90
C ARG A 699 0.74 36.68 -1.65
N GLU A 700 1.12 37.10 -0.43
CA GLU A 700 1.32 38.50 -0.09
C GLU A 700 2.47 39.15 -0.87
N LYS A 701 3.53 38.41 -1.19
CA LYS A 701 4.62 38.87 -2.05
C LYS A 701 4.14 39.09 -3.50
N ALA A 702 3.41 38.10 -4.06
CA ALA A 702 2.88 38.18 -5.42
C ALA A 702 1.84 39.29 -5.61
N ASN A 703 1.21 39.81 -4.55
CA ASN A 703 0.29 40.93 -4.58
C ASN A 703 0.97 42.31 -4.39
N LYS A 704 2.28 42.31 -4.02
CA LYS A 704 3.08 43.55 -3.85
C LYS A 704 3.98 43.86 -5.04
N ASP A 705 4.26 42.86 -5.86
CA ASP A 705 5.00 42.95 -7.14
C ASP A 705 4.00 43.08 -8.33
#